data_ee9a2e9ebc35bada77edc779ed1ed1e2
#
_entry.id   ee9a2e9ebc35bada77edc779ed1ed1e2
#
_cell.length_a   1.000
_cell.length_b   1.000
_cell.length_c   1.000
_cell.angle_alpha   90.00
_cell.angle_beta   90.00
_cell.angle_gamma   90.00
#
_symmetry.space_group_name_H-M   'P 1'
#
loop_
_entity.id
_entity.type
_entity.pdbx_description
1 polymer ?
#
loop_
_entity_poly.entity_id
_entity_poly.type
_entity_poly.pdbx_seq_one_letter_code
_entity_poly.pdbx_strand_id
1 'polypeptide(L)'
;MYSNSNYTKLSALMLASFMAVAANAQNDKSSKSSNSKEEGNRNVMLNAASANGPREIQIGLPSADVNVLENGLPVTYATSPHPVNATWRSDASLSHVGLLKISETAITTGNIGYAVNSQTQLGQEGFQGVLNYKTNHFGLQEFSLNMNGRMAKDLFYSVSAYQDFDPGTFKIRSSQYQDRTQIYKAALTKRYAEGRGELTAMYKYSNSHPVYNYATQSAPFIYVGDGSVKEFGKFKLGTTSYLPIDANITYRDMRTGELKQTSLYDYDENRSSEVSLLNNLSFGDGFNWKTSVRYDHARGAFVYQTPMSLIDLQGDGAASTYNYKYSDAMGAAQKYNGRYVQTRMSCLNAGTIDELLFTTELSKRFNNSTLRVGMNEWYYDIDYCSNTTMYDQSVPEDGSYAVRLWDANKTQSVFYDFNKNASEYYKGHENKLALYLTHDWDITSKLNAYYGARIEWQRLKGENAAVKNAAGDFVGRFADYYLGTIAPDGTKIAPTNMKYDWVNYDFTAALTYKLTNNFGLTGDFTYIVQHPNISTFAPASMPNTDKISVPLGRAGIYYNNKWLSLTSLFSYISKTNNNSTLNLQHDGEIKAAPLTYDIQTWGWTTDVVAHPFKGFDFHFLFTYQKPTYKKYETSVTFNSGYVGKINATGNIVAEIPEVLIELDPSYMITPALKVWTSFRYFSKTYANINQAYYFNGHWETFGGLNWQANKRLSLGCTVVNFLNQTGAKGSIAGAELITKDEAKDIKDQLMTGSYLRPFTVEFTASLKF
;
A
#
# COMPACT_ATOMS: atom_id res chain seq x y z
N MET A 1 23.93 20.18 -25.21
CA MET A 1 23.16 20.83 -24.13
C MET A 1 22.13 19.82 -23.66
N TYR A 2 22.40 19.09 -22.60
CA TYR A 2 21.44 18.19 -21.98
C TYR A 2 20.61 19.01 -21.00
N SER A 3 19.31 19.10 -21.22
CA SER A 3 18.45 19.89 -20.36
C SER A 3 18.24 19.15 -19.04
N ASN A 4 18.63 19.78 -17.96
CA ASN A 4 18.53 19.37 -16.57
C ASN A 4 17.09 19.28 -16.03
N SER A 5 16.08 19.04 -16.91
CA SER A 5 14.69 19.29 -16.54
C SER A 5 13.98 18.14 -15.81
N ASN A 6 14.61 16.99 -15.65
CA ASN A 6 13.84 15.79 -15.33
C ASN A 6 14.04 15.23 -13.92
N TYR A 7 15.20 15.45 -13.29
CA TYR A 7 15.34 15.26 -11.84
C TYR A 7 14.58 16.32 -11.06
N THR A 8 14.63 17.55 -11.56
CA THR A 8 13.77 18.64 -11.09
C THR A 8 12.28 18.29 -11.13
N LYS A 9 11.86 17.37 -12.00
CA LYS A 9 10.44 16.99 -12.10
C LYS A 9 10.03 15.90 -11.11
N LEU A 10 10.92 15.07 -10.58
CA LEU A 10 10.53 14.01 -9.65
C LEU A 10 10.84 14.31 -8.20
N SER A 11 11.99 14.85 -7.88
CA SER A 11 12.25 15.50 -6.60
C SER A 11 11.44 16.79 -6.47
N ALA A 12 11.24 17.54 -7.56
CA ALA A 12 10.23 18.57 -7.66
C ALA A 12 8.80 18.00 -7.61
N LEU A 13 8.52 16.74 -7.87
CA LEU A 13 7.21 16.13 -7.64
C LEU A 13 6.98 15.71 -6.19
N MET A 14 8.02 15.38 -5.43
CA MET A 14 7.88 15.27 -3.97
C MET A 14 7.81 16.65 -3.30
N LEU A 15 8.46 17.68 -3.90
CA LEU A 15 8.44 19.07 -3.46
C LEU A 15 7.88 20.04 -4.45
N ALA A 16 7.78 19.72 -5.70
CA ALA A 16 7.13 20.51 -6.73
C ALA A 16 5.65 20.76 -6.46
N SER A 17 5.21 20.34 -5.27
CA SER A 17 4.06 20.95 -4.66
C SER A 17 4.15 22.46 -4.64
N PHE A 18 5.36 23.03 -4.70
CA PHE A 18 5.54 24.46 -4.46
C PHE A 18 6.25 25.25 -5.54
N MET A 19 7.01 24.60 -6.42
CA MET A 19 7.81 25.34 -7.41
C MET A 19 7.34 25.19 -8.85
N ALA A 20 6.37 24.36 -9.15
CA ALA A 20 5.83 24.16 -10.50
C ALA A 20 5.10 25.38 -11.10
N VAL A 21 5.11 26.47 -10.38
CA VAL A 21 4.43 27.68 -10.78
C VAL A 21 5.23 28.56 -11.74
N ALA A 22 6.51 28.38 -11.84
CA ALA A 22 7.36 29.27 -12.65
C ALA A 22 7.96 28.59 -13.90
N ALA A 23 7.70 27.34 -14.14
CA ALA A 23 8.19 26.68 -15.35
C ALA A 23 7.08 26.58 -16.37
N ASN A 24 7.06 27.51 -17.31
CA ASN A 24 6.31 27.45 -18.55
C ASN A 24 6.29 26.00 -19.08
N ALA A 25 5.10 25.42 -19.18
CA ALA A 25 4.87 24.27 -20.01
C ALA A 25 5.04 24.71 -21.47
N GLN A 26 6.28 24.89 -21.90
CA GLN A 26 6.60 24.98 -23.31
C GLN A 26 6.61 23.58 -23.91
N ASN A 27 5.77 23.40 -24.90
CA ASN A 27 5.79 22.27 -25.81
C ASN A 27 7.21 22.03 -26.32
N ASP A 28 7.90 21.05 -25.78
CA ASP A 28 9.09 20.52 -26.41
C ASP A 28 8.78 19.15 -27.01
N LYS A 29 8.41 19.16 -28.25
CA LYS A 29 8.43 17.98 -29.12
C LYS A 29 9.89 17.64 -29.39
N SER A 30 10.53 16.91 -28.51
CA SER A 30 11.82 16.32 -28.85
C SER A 30 12.09 15.02 -28.08
N SER A 31 12.62 14.08 -28.80
CA SER A 31 12.99 12.71 -28.54
C SER A 31 14.00 12.45 -27.38
N LYS A 32 14.01 13.25 -26.31
CA LYS A 32 14.95 13.14 -25.19
C LYS A 32 14.36 12.51 -23.93
N SER A 33 13.18 11.88 -24.01
CA SER A 33 12.39 11.59 -22.83
C SER A 33 12.57 10.18 -22.20
N SER A 34 13.38 9.28 -22.79
CA SER A 34 13.42 7.88 -22.30
C SER A 34 14.17 7.72 -20.97
N ASN A 35 15.34 8.33 -20.83
CA ASN A 35 16.13 8.19 -19.59
C ASN A 35 15.47 8.85 -18.37
N SER A 36 14.77 9.93 -18.58
CA SER A 36 14.08 10.65 -17.51
C SER A 36 12.80 9.97 -17.03
N LYS A 37 12.13 9.23 -17.91
CA LYS A 37 10.99 8.39 -17.53
C LYS A 37 11.42 7.21 -16.67
N GLU A 38 12.52 6.56 -17.03
CA GLU A 38 13.08 5.44 -16.26
C GLU A 38 13.50 5.85 -14.85
N GLU A 39 14.08 7.04 -14.69
CA GLU A 39 14.51 7.55 -13.39
C GLU A 39 13.32 7.93 -12.51
N GLY A 40 12.31 8.55 -13.09
CA GLY A 40 11.08 8.87 -12.42
C GLY A 40 10.34 7.65 -11.90
N ASN A 41 10.15 6.70 -12.77
CA ASN A 41 9.54 5.42 -12.44
C ASN A 41 10.36 4.66 -11.40
N ARG A 42 11.70 4.67 -11.52
CA ARG A 42 12.59 4.00 -10.59
C ARG A 42 12.40 4.50 -9.17
N ASN A 43 12.45 5.81 -8.92
CA ASN A 43 12.39 6.33 -7.55
C ASN A 43 11.05 6.03 -6.86
N VAL A 44 9.94 6.09 -7.60
CA VAL A 44 8.62 5.71 -7.10
C VAL A 44 8.53 4.21 -6.85
N MET A 45 9.17 3.39 -7.70
CA MET A 45 9.09 1.93 -7.67
C MET A 45 10.23 1.25 -6.89
N LEU A 46 11.23 2.00 -6.39
CA LEU A 46 12.26 1.46 -5.48
C LEU A 46 11.66 1.19 -4.11
N ASN A 47 11.14 0.00 -3.95
CA ASN A 47 10.50 -0.46 -2.73
C ASN A 47 11.31 -1.59 -2.08
N ALA A 48 11.70 -1.41 -0.82
CA ALA A 48 12.43 -2.43 -0.07
C ALA A 48 11.52 -3.56 0.45
N ALA A 49 10.22 -3.30 0.58
CA ALA A 49 9.27 -4.31 1.07
C ALA A 49 8.74 -5.22 -0.04
N SER A 50 8.59 -4.70 -1.26
CA SER A 50 8.00 -5.42 -2.39
C SER A 50 8.70 -5.09 -3.71
N ALA A 51 8.85 -6.07 -4.58
CA ALA A 51 9.33 -5.85 -5.96
C ALA A 51 8.21 -5.33 -6.89
N ASN A 52 6.96 -5.35 -6.48
CA ASN A 52 5.79 -5.30 -7.36
C ASN A 52 4.86 -4.10 -7.15
N GLY A 53 5.17 -3.18 -6.23
CA GLY A 53 4.35 -2.02 -5.95
C GLY A 53 5.16 -0.74 -5.72
N PRO A 54 4.52 0.44 -5.79
CA PRO A 54 5.17 1.68 -5.41
C PRO A 54 5.57 1.68 -3.93
N ARG A 55 6.61 2.44 -3.60
CA ARG A 55 7.01 2.62 -2.20
C ARG A 55 5.97 3.45 -1.45
N GLU A 56 5.88 3.22 -0.16
CA GLU A 56 5.18 4.15 0.73
C GLU A 56 5.88 5.51 0.77
N ILE A 57 5.09 6.58 0.78
CA ILE A 57 5.57 7.94 0.96
C ILE A 57 4.85 8.50 2.20
N GLN A 58 5.57 8.52 3.31
CA GLN A 58 5.02 8.95 4.59
C GLN A 58 4.77 10.46 4.62
N ILE A 59 3.65 10.84 5.21
CA ILE A 59 3.25 12.23 5.43
C ILE A 59 3.02 12.54 6.91
N GLY A 60 3.53 11.69 7.80
CA GLY A 60 3.36 11.84 9.25
C GLY A 60 2.04 11.31 9.80
N LEU A 61 1.33 10.51 9.03
CA LEU A 61 0.18 9.71 9.47
C LEU A 61 0.52 8.23 9.30
N PRO A 62 -0.14 7.31 10.03
CA PRO A 62 -0.07 5.89 9.70
C PRO A 62 -0.34 5.71 8.22
N SER A 63 0.51 4.93 7.57
CA SER A 63 0.46 4.81 6.13
C SER A 63 -0.89 4.25 5.68
N ALA A 64 -1.47 4.94 4.71
CA ALA A 64 -2.34 4.28 3.76
C ALA A 64 -1.47 3.88 2.56
N ASP A 65 -1.77 2.78 1.90
CA ASP A 65 -1.17 2.46 0.61
C ASP A 65 -1.23 3.67 -0.31
N VAL A 66 -0.17 3.89 -1.07
CA VAL A 66 -0.14 5.00 -2.02
C VAL A 66 -1.22 4.75 -3.08
N ASN A 67 -2.14 5.69 -3.23
CA ASN A 67 -3.15 5.61 -4.28
C ASN A 67 -2.47 5.53 -5.66
N VAL A 68 -2.90 4.61 -6.49
CA VAL A 68 -2.44 4.48 -7.86
C VAL A 68 -3.58 4.80 -8.81
N LEU A 69 -3.34 5.78 -9.68
CA LEU A 69 -4.26 6.17 -10.73
C LEU A 69 -3.72 5.71 -12.10
N GLU A 70 -4.60 5.20 -12.94
CA GLU A 70 -4.33 4.95 -14.35
C GLU A 70 -5.35 5.73 -15.20
N ASN A 71 -4.86 6.59 -16.09
CA ASN A 71 -5.69 7.45 -16.94
C ASN A 71 -6.68 8.35 -16.15
N GLY A 72 -6.29 8.77 -14.94
CA GLY A 72 -7.07 9.65 -14.08
C GLY A 72 -8.11 8.96 -13.19
N LEU A 73 -8.19 7.62 -13.22
CA LEU A 73 -9.08 6.82 -12.37
C LEU A 73 -8.26 5.96 -11.40
N PRO A 74 -8.71 5.74 -10.15
CA PRO A 74 -8.10 4.74 -9.28
C PRO A 74 -7.99 3.39 -9.96
N VAL A 75 -6.85 2.72 -9.87
CA VAL A 75 -6.64 1.39 -10.47
C VAL A 75 -7.59 0.37 -9.86
N THR A 76 -7.75 0.42 -8.55
CA THR A 76 -8.80 -0.26 -7.81
C THR A 76 -9.39 0.73 -6.81
N TYR A 77 -10.70 0.84 -6.75
CA TYR A 77 -11.34 1.72 -5.77
C TYR A 77 -11.61 0.95 -4.46
N ALA A 78 -12.17 -0.25 -4.57
CA ALA A 78 -12.30 -1.18 -3.44
C ALA A 78 -11.06 -2.07 -3.35
N THR A 79 -10.02 -1.66 -2.63
CA THR A 79 -8.72 -2.33 -2.57
C THR A 79 -8.72 -3.67 -1.83
N SER A 80 -9.77 -4.00 -1.12
CA SER A 80 -9.97 -5.31 -0.49
C SER A 80 -11.29 -5.91 -0.97
N PRO A 81 -11.31 -7.13 -1.51
CA PRO A 81 -10.21 -8.10 -1.62
C PRO A 81 -9.41 -8.03 -2.93
N HIS A 82 -9.54 -6.97 -3.74
CA HIS A 82 -8.84 -6.82 -5.02
C HIS A 82 -7.79 -5.71 -4.97
N PRO A 83 -6.53 -6.00 -4.57
CA PRO A 83 -5.51 -5.00 -4.36
C PRO A 83 -4.90 -4.48 -5.67
N VAL A 84 -4.31 -3.29 -5.62
CA VAL A 84 -3.66 -2.63 -6.78
C VAL A 84 -2.67 -3.54 -7.50
N ASN A 85 -1.84 -4.26 -6.76
CA ASN A 85 -0.81 -5.13 -7.34
C ASN A 85 -1.36 -6.38 -8.04
N ALA A 86 -2.65 -6.69 -7.94
CA ALA A 86 -3.27 -7.76 -8.71
C ALA A 86 -3.59 -7.35 -10.16
N THR A 87 -3.73 -6.05 -10.45
CA THR A 87 -4.17 -5.55 -11.76
C THR A 87 -3.31 -4.42 -12.33
N TRP A 88 -2.27 -3.99 -11.61
CA TRP A 88 -1.37 -2.92 -12.05
C TRP A 88 0.10 -3.24 -11.75
N ARG A 89 0.95 -2.99 -12.71
CA ARG A 89 2.41 -3.06 -12.62
C ARG A 89 3.02 -1.87 -13.38
N SER A 90 4.21 -1.43 -12.96
CA SER A 90 4.99 -0.45 -13.74
C SER A 90 5.71 -1.15 -14.89
N ASP A 91 5.00 -1.38 -15.97
CA ASP A 91 5.40 -2.21 -17.10
C ASP A 91 5.44 -1.46 -18.44
N ALA A 92 5.71 -2.17 -19.54
CA ALA A 92 5.76 -1.63 -20.89
C ALA A 92 4.42 -1.06 -21.38
N SER A 93 3.29 -1.38 -20.72
CA SER A 93 1.97 -0.86 -21.09
C SER A 93 1.76 0.61 -20.70
N LEU A 94 2.66 1.19 -19.91
CA LEU A 94 2.55 2.55 -19.40
C LEU A 94 3.46 3.51 -20.18
N SER A 95 2.90 4.62 -20.63
CA SER A 95 3.65 5.69 -21.27
C SER A 95 4.28 6.66 -20.27
N HIS A 96 3.68 6.77 -19.08
CA HIS A 96 4.12 7.67 -18.02
C HIS A 96 3.72 7.11 -16.66
N VAL A 97 4.62 7.29 -15.68
CA VAL A 97 4.35 7.13 -14.25
C VAL A 97 4.95 8.32 -13.54
N GLY A 98 4.21 8.94 -12.65
CA GLY A 98 4.66 10.10 -11.87
C GLY A 98 3.86 10.21 -10.57
N LEU A 99 4.11 11.26 -9.79
CA LEU A 99 3.39 11.54 -8.55
C LEU A 99 2.50 12.78 -8.71
N LEU A 100 1.26 12.70 -8.21
CA LEU A 100 0.42 13.86 -7.95
C LEU A 100 0.80 14.47 -6.61
N LYS A 101 0.68 15.80 -6.54
CA LYS A 101 0.86 16.58 -5.32
C LYS A 101 -0.26 16.25 -4.32
N ILE A 102 0.03 16.41 -3.02
CA ILE A 102 -0.98 16.22 -1.97
C ILE A 102 -2.21 17.11 -2.21
N SER A 103 -2.00 18.39 -2.53
CA SER A 103 -3.09 19.34 -2.82
C SER A 103 -3.90 18.95 -4.06
N GLU A 104 -3.29 18.40 -5.09
CA GLU A 104 -3.98 17.93 -6.29
C GLU A 104 -4.71 16.61 -6.02
N THR A 105 -4.08 15.66 -5.33
CA THR A 105 -4.71 14.41 -4.90
C THR A 105 -5.94 14.69 -4.06
N ALA A 106 -5.85 15.60 -3.08
CA ALA A 106 -6.97 15.99 -2.24
C ALA A 106 -8.19 16.44 -3.06
N ILE A 107 -7.99 17.37 -3.98
CA ILE A 107 -9.09 17.95 -4.76
C ILE A 107 -9.62 17.00 -5.84
N THR A 108 -8.75 16.24 -6.51
CA THR A 108 -9.18 15.37 -7.61
C THR A 108 -9.71 14.02 -7.15
N THR A 109 -9.27 13.52 -5.99
CA THR A 109 -9.66 12.19 -5.49
C THR A 109 -10.36 12.19 -4.14
N GLY A 110 -10.31 13.30 -3.39
CA GLY A 110 -10.81 13.38 -2.02
C GLY A 110 -9.92 12.65 -0.99
N ASN A 111 -8.69 12.28 -1.32
CA ASN A 111 -7.78 11.57 -0.42
C ASN A 111 -6.58 12.43 -0.01
N ILE A 112 -6.08 12.20 1.21
CA ILE A 112 -4.85 12.84 1.68
C ILE A 112 -3.63 11.97 1.33
N GLY A 113 -2.58 12.59 0.82
CA GLY A 113 -1.32 11.95 0.50
C GLY A 113 -0.92 12.13 -0.95
N TYR A 114 0.20 11.52 -1.31
CA TYR A 114 0.63 11.45 -2.70
C TYR A 114 -0.13 10.35 -3.41
N ALA A 115 -0.33 10.51 -4.72
CA ALA A 115 -0.84 9.44 -5.57
C ALA A 115 0.11 9.18 -6.74
N VAL A 116 0.32 7.92 -7.07
CA VAL A 116 0.99 7.55 -8.33
C VAL A 116 0.00 7.81 -9.45
N ASN A 117 0.41 8.60 -10.45
CA ASN A 117 -0.37 8.87 -11.65
C ASN A 117 0.27 8.21 -12.85
N SER A 118 -0.41 7.26 -13.43
CA SER A 118 0.06 6.53 -14.61
C SER A 118 -0.85 6.74 -15.82
N GLN A 119 -0.26 6.59 -17.01
CA GLN A 119 -0.99 6.70 -18.26
C GLN A 119 -0.65 5.50 -19.15
N THR A 120 -1.66 4.92 -19.76
CA THR A 120 -1.50 3.81 -20.69
C THR A 120 -0.78 4.27 -21.96
N GLN A 121 0.11 3.42 -22.51
CA GLN A 121 0.72 3.62 -23.80
C GLN A 121 -0.30 3.38 -24.90
N LEU A 122 -0.75 4.45 -25.54
CA LEU A 122 -1.69 4.39 -26.66
C LEU A 122 -0.95 4.29 -28.01
N GLY A 123 -1.71 3.99 -29.06
CA GLY A 123 -1.20 3.87 -30.42
C GLY A 123 -0.63 5.17 -30.99
N GLN A 124 0.41 5.08 -31.81
CA GLN A 124 1.12 6.19 -32.44
C GLN A 124 1.22 6.01 -33.95
N GLU A 125 1.70 7.04 -34.69
CA GLU A 125 1.78 7.02 -36.19
C GLU A 125 2.67 5.92 -36.73
N GLY A 126 3.81 5.62 -36.09
CA GLY A 126 4.70 4.55 -36.49
C GLY A 126 4.48 3.29 -35.68
N PHE A 127 4.83 2.13 -36.21
CA PHE A 127 4.94 0.92 -35.43
C PHE A 127 6.06 1.07 -34.41
N GLN A 128 5.76 0.75 -33.15
CA GLN A 128 6.70 0.74 -32.05
C GLN A 128 6.45 -0.49 -31.17
N GLY A 129 7.53 -1.09 -30.71
CA GLY A 129 7.48 -2.17 -29.74
C GLY A 129 8.50 -1.99 -28.64
N VAL A 130 8.15 -2.43 -27.44
CA VAL A 130 9.05 -2.51 -26.29
C VAL A 130 8.85 -3.87 -25.64
N LEU A 131 9.94 -4.61 -25.49
CA LEU A 131 10.00 -5.86 -24.72
C LEU A 131 10.94 -5.64 -23.54
N ASN A 132 10.42 -5.81 -22.32
CA ASN A 132 11.23 -5.79 -21.11
C ASN A 132 11.31 -7.18 -20.51
N TYR A 133 12.47 -7.48 -19.95
CA TYR A 133 12.74 -8.68 -19.16
C TYR A 133 13.45 -8.29 -17.88
N LYS A 134 13.04 -8.89 -16.76
CA LYS A 134 13.68 -8.71 -15.45
C LYS A 134 13.84 -10.06 -14.78
N THR A 135 14.98 -10.26 -14.13
CA THR A 135 15.27 -11.45 -13.33
C THR A 135 16.06 -11.07 -12.09
N ASN A 136 16.07 -11.96 -11.09
CA ASN A 136 16.92 -11.82 -9.91
C ASN A 136 17.58 -13.15 -9.54
N HIS A 137 18.51 -13.11 -8.60
CA HIS A 137 19.27 -14.31 -8.20
C HIS A 137 18.43 -15.33 -7.39
N PHE A 138 17.19 -15.00 -6.99
CA PHE A 138 16.24 -15.94 -6.41
C PHE A 138 15.39 -16.67 -7.45
N GLY A 139 15.45 -16.26 -8.71
CA GLY A 139 14.76 -16.92 -9.82
C GLY A 139 13.51 -16.22 -10.34
N LEU A 140 13.29 -14.95 -9.99
CA LEU A 140 12.25 -14.10 -10.61
C LEU A 140 12.41 -14.12 -12.13
N GLN A 141 11.31 -14.26 -12.85
CA GLN A 141 11.18 -14.07 -14.29
C GLN A 141 10.01 -13.14 -14.55
N GLU A 142 10.28 -11.95 -15.05
CA GLU A 142 9.25 -10.95 -15.37
C GLU A 142 9.41 -10.52 -16.82
N PHE A 143 8.31 -10.52 -17.55
CA PHE A 143 8.23 -10.14 -18.95
C PHE A 143 7.15 -9.07 -19.12
N SER A 144 7.44 -8.02 -19.87
CA SER A 144 6.42 -7.10 -20.34
C SER A 144 6.64 -6.70 -21.80
N LEU A 145 5.57 -6.65 -22.55
CA LEU A 145 5.55 -6.32 -23.98
C LEU A 145 4.50 -5.25 -24.23
N ASN A 146 4.84 -4.26 -25.01
CA ASN A 146 3.87 -3.37 -25.65
C ASN A 146 4.20 -3.27 -27.13
N MET A 147 3.18 -3.37 -27.97
CA MET A 147 3.22 -3.08 -29.40
C MET A 147 2.11 -2.11 -29.73
N ASN A 148 2.44 -1.05 -30.44
CA ASN A 148 1.46 -0.06 -30.85
C ASN A 148 1.77 0.50 -32.22
N GLY A 149 0.76 1.07 -32.88
CA GLY A 149 0.92 1.61 -34.22
C GLY A 149 -0.38 2.08 -34.85
N ARG A 150 -0.29 2.46 -36.10
CA ARG A 150 -1.42 2.87 -36.93
C ARG A 150 -2.06 1.65 -37.60
N MET A 151 -3.36 1.51 -37.47
CA MET A 151 -4.14 0.45 -38.12
C MET A 151 -4.77 0.96 -39.45
N ALA A 152 -5.32 2.18 -39.40
CA ALA A 152 -5.94 2.84 -40.55
C ALA A 152 -5.81 4.37 -40.41
N LYS A 153 -6.38 5.13 -41.35
CA LYS A 153 -6.42 6.60 -41.21
C LYS A 153 -7.11 6.98 -39.90
N ASP A 154 -6.40 7.74 -39.06
CA ASP A 154 -6.86 8.23 -37.77
C ASP A 154 -7.29 7.12 -36.79
N LEU A 155 -6.91 5.86 -37.03
CA LEU A 155 -7.18 4.72 -36.18
C LEU A 155 -5.87 4.06 -35.78
N PHE A 156 -5.67 3.93 -34.45
CA PHE A 156 -4.43 3.43 -33.85
C PHE A 156 -4.75 2.28 -32.90
N TYR A 157 -3.80 1.39 -32.71
CA TYR A 157 -3.91 0.28 -31.78
C TYR A 157 -2.76 0.29 -30.76
N SER A 158 -3.00 -0.27 -29.60
CA SER A 158 -1.97 -0.66 -28.64
C SER A 158 -2.36 -1.98 -28.00
N VAL A 159 -1.43 -2.93 -27.94
CA VAL A 159 -1.59 -4.19 -27.25
C VAL A 159 -0.41 -4.40 -26.31
N SER A 160 -0.68 -4.92 -25.12
CA SER A 160 0.37 -5.20 -24.14
C SER A 160 0.09 -6.45 -23.33
N ALA A 161 1.15 -7.07 -22.89
CA ALA A 161 1.15 -8.23 -22.03
C ALA A 161 2.20 -8.08 -20.94
N TYR A 162 1.83 -8.40 -19.72
CA TYR A 162 2.73 -8.55 -18.58
C TYR A 162 2.57 -9.95 -18.00
N GLN A 163 3.68 -10.56 -17.61
CA GLN A 163 3.72 -11.84 -16.93
C GLN A 163 4.90 -11.88 -15.96
N ASP A 164 4.66 -12.26 -14.72
CA ASP A 164 5.71 -12.62 -13.78
C ASP A 164 5.60 -14.07 -13.29
N PHE A 165 6.73 -14.56 -12.81
CA PHE A 165 6.92 -15.83 -12.12
C PHE A 165 7.92 -15.54 -11.00
N ASP A 166 7.44 -15.15 -9.82
CA ASP A 166 8.29 -14.79 -8.69
C ASP A 166 8.26 -15.89 -7.63
N PRO A 167 9.35 -16.65 -7.46
CA PRO A 167 9.46 -17.62 -6.36
C PRO A 167 9.63 -16.95 -5.00
N GLY A 168 9.79 -15.61 -4.95
CA GLY A 168 10.12 -14.85 -3.74
C GLY A 168 11.55 -15.06 -3.26
N THR A 169 11.85 -14.64 -2.05
CA THR A 169 13.17 -14.78 -1.44
C THR A 169 13.32 -16.06 -0.60
N PHE A 170 12.22 -16.72 -0.26
CA PHE A 170 12.18 -18.04 0.40
C PHE A 170 11.18 -18.96 -0.31
N LYS A 171 11.40 -20.27 -0.23
CA LYS A 171 10.56 -21.26 -0.90
C LYS A 171 9.38 -21.66 -0.02
N ILE A 172 8.18 -21.73 -0.61
CA ILE A 172 7.02 -22.39 -0.03
C ILE A 172 6.81 -23.75 -0.70
N ARG A 173 6.34 -24.74 0.08
CA ARG A 173 6.16 -26.11 -0.42
C ARG A 173 4.86 -26.31 -1.19
N SER A 174 3.87 -25.47 -0.87
CA SER A 174 2.54 -25.54 -1.49
C SER A 174 2.46 -24.90 -2.87
N SER A 175 3.45 -24.09 -3.26
CA SER A 175 3.49 -23.42 -4.57
C SER A 175 4.91 -23.27 -5.07
N GLN A 176 5.08 -23.34 -6.38
CA GLN A 176 6.34 -23.02 -7.04
C GLN A 176 6.65 -21.52 -7.03
N TYR A 177 5.62 -20.68 -7.06
CA TYR A 177 5.74 -19.23 -7.09
C TYR A 177 5.01 -18.61 -5.90
N GLN A 178 5.57 -17.54 -5.37
CA GLN A 178 4.95 -16.68 -4.37
C GLN A 178 4.09 -15.59 -5.01
N ASP A 179 4.44 -15.17 -6.23
CA ASP A 179 3.61 -14.31 -7.06
C ASP A 179 3.63 -14.82 -8.51
N ARG A 180 2.45 -14.86 -9.11
CA ARG A 180 2.25 -15.16 -10.53
C ARG A 180 1.12 -14.30 -11.05
N THR A 181 1.47 -13.22 -11.72
CA THR A 181 0.52 -12.23 -12.21
C THR A 181 0.59 -12.11 -13.72
N GLN A 182 -0.59 -12.04 -14.35
CA GLN A 182 -0.77 -11.83 -15.77
C GLN A 182 -1.67 -10.61 -15.98
N ILE A 183 -1.25 -9.67 -16.84
CA ILE A 183 -2.05 -8.51 -17.20
C ILE A 183 -1.98 -8.33 -18.71
N TYR A 184 -3.13 -8.28 -19.36
CA TYR A 184 -3.26 -8.06 -20.81
C TYR A 184 -4.10 -6.82 -21.06
N LYS A 185 -3.64 -5.94 -21.97
CA LYS A 185 -4.39 -4.74 -22.37
C LYS A 185 -4.46 -4.67 -23.89
N ALA A 186 -5.61 -4.24 -24.41
CA ALA A 186 -5.81 -3.92 -25.82
C ALA A 186 -6.59 -2.61 -25.92
N ALA A 187 -6.10 -1.67 -26.74
CA ALA A 187 -6.71 -0.37 -26.93
C ALA A 187 -6.80 -0.01 -28.40
N LEU A 188 -7.93 0.61 -28.77
CA LEU A 188 -8.15 1.24 -30.07
C LEU A 188 -8.42 2.72 -29.87
N THR A 189 -7.64 3.57 -30.53
CA THR A 189 -7.75 5.03 -30.45
C THR A 189 -8.13 5.61 -31.81
N LYS A 190 -9.27 6.31 -31.86
CA LYS A 190 -9.71 7.08 -33.01
C LYS A 190 -9.41 8.56 -32.81
N ARG A 191 -8.64 9.15 -33.70
CA ARG A 191 -8.48 10.61 -33.80
C ARG A 191 -9.62 11.22 -34.56
N TYR A 192 -10.12 12.36 -34.11
CA TYR A 192 -11.22 13.10 -34.70
C TYR A 192 -10.99 14.62 -34.55
N ALA A 193 -11.91 15.45 -35.06
CA ALA A 193 -11.78 16.90 -35.02
C ALA A 193 -10.42 17.39 -35.55
N GLU A 194 -9.98 16.85 -36.73
CA GLU A 194 -8.69 17.20 -37.38
C GLU A 194 -7.47 16.92 -36.46
N GLY A 195 -7.54 15.86 -35.67
CA GLY A 195 -6.47 15.46 -34.74
C GLY A 195 -6.48 16.18 -33.40
N ARG A 196 -7.45 17.06 -33.14
CA ARG A 196 -7.61 17.75 -31.85
C ARG A 196 -8.30 16.88 -30.80
N GLY A 197 -8.99 15.82 -31.21
CA GLY A 197 -9.68 14.87 -30.34
C GLY A 197 -9.15 13.45 -30.49
N GLU A 198 -9.12 12.72 -29.38
CA GLU A 198 -8.79 11.30 -29.33
C GLU A 198 -9.84 10.59 -28.47
N LEU A 199 -10.46 9.55 -29.03
CA LEU A 199 -11.37 8.65 -28.33
C LEU A 199 -10.74 7.26 -28.31
N THR A 200 -10.53 6.70 -27.13
CA THR A 200 -9.93 5.37 -26.93
C THR A 200 -10.90 4.44 -26.26
N ALA A 201 -11.11 3.26 -26.83
CA ALA A 201 -11.73 2.12 -26.17
C ALA A 201 -10.62 1.14 -25.75
N MET A 202 -10.64 0.69 -24.52
CA MET A 202 -9.63 -0.20 -23.95
C MET A 202 -10.29 -1.35 -23.19
N TYR A 203 -9.72 -2.55 -23.32
CA TYR A 203 -10.01 -3.71 -22.51
C TYR A 203 -8.74 -4.12 -21.76
N LYS A 204 -8.88 -4.43 -20.44
CA LYS A 204 -7.83 -5.00 -19.62
C LYS A 204 -8.34 -6.23 -18.91
N TYR A 205 -7.53 -7.27 -18.89
CA TYR A 205 -7.75 -8.49 -18.12
C TYR A 205 -6.56 -8.75 -17.21
N SER A 206 -6.80 -9.09 -15.96
CA SER A 206 -5.77 -9.53 -15.03
C SER A 206 -6.13 -10.84 -14.35
N ASN A 207 -5.10 -11.63 -14.08
CA ASN A 207 -5.18 -12.85 -13.26
C ASN A 207 -3.91 -12.94 -12.41
N SER A 208 -4.06 -12.92 -11.09
CA SER A 208 -2.96 -12.81 -10.15
C SER A 208 -3.10 -13.82 -9.01
N HIS A 209 -1.99 -14.44 -8.63
CA HIS A 209 -1.87 -15.33 -7.47
C HIS A 209 -0.75 -14.81 -6.55
N PRO A 210 -1.02 -13.78 -5.73
CA PRO A 210 0.01 -13.11 -4.93
C PRO A 210 0.16 -13.73 -3.53
N VAL A 211 0.42 -15.01 -3.43
CA VAL A 211 0.54 -15.77 -2.16
C VAL A 211 1.50 -15.11 -1.18
N TYR A 212 2.64 -14.63 -1.69
CA TYR A 212 3.66 -14.00 -0.87
C TYR A 212 3.20 -12.69 -0.21
N ASN A 213 2.43 -11.89 -0.92
CA ASN A 213 2.04 -10.56 -0.45
C ASN A 213 1.06 -10.62 0.72
N TYR A 214 0.32 -11.71 0.86
CA TYR A 214 -0.74 -11.86 1.86
C TYR A 214 -0.47 -12.96 2.88
N ALA A 215 0.31 -13.98 2.51
CA ALA A 215 0.74 -15.02 3.42
C ALA A 215 2.02 -14.58 4.13
N THR A 216 1.87 -13.98 5.24
CA THR A 216 2.84 -13.52 6.22
C THR A 216 4.31 -13.34 5.80
N GLN A 217 4.75 -12.12 5.89
CA GLN A 217 6.17 -11.74 5.89
C GLN A 217 6.78 -11.84 7.30
N SER A 218 6.24 -12.67 8.20
CA SER A 218 6.73 -12.81 9.56
C SER A 218 7.70 -13.96 9.71
N ALA A 219 8.67 -13.79 10.59
CA ALA A 219 9.71 -14.74 10.91
C ALA A 219 10.06 -14.70 12.40
N PRO A 220 10.55 -15.81 12.99
CA PRO A 220 11.06 -15.82 14.36
C PRO A 220 12.43 -15.16 14.41
N PHE A 221 12.67 -14.41 15.48
CA PHE A 221 13.95 -13.77 15.81
C PHE A 221 14.14 -13.65 17.31
N ILE A 222 15.36 -13.47 17.76
CA ILE A 222 15.66 -13.16 19.17
C ILE A 222 15.73 -11.64 19.32
N TYR A 223 14.83 -11.08 20.13
CA TYR A 223 14.88 -9.69 20.58
C TYR A 223 15.89 -9.56 21.72
N VAL A 224 16.94 -8.75 21.54
CA VAL A 224 18.06 -8.66 22.50
C VAL A 224 17.70 -7.85 23.74
N GLY A 225 16.75 -6.91 23.62
CA GLY A 225 16.34 -6.01 24.71
C GLY A 225 16.75 -4.56 24.49
N ASP A 226 17.60 -4.29 23.52
CA ASP A 226 18.13 -2.95 23.17
C ASP A 226 17.66 -2.45 21.80
N GLY A 227 16.60 -3.04 21.26
CA GLY A 227 16.06 -2.74 19.93
C GLY A 227 16.76 -3.46 18.78
N SER A 228 17.83 -4.21 19.07
CA SER A 228 18.47 -5.09 18.08
C SER A 228 17.84 -6.49 18.09
N VAL A 229 18.03 -7.21 17.00
CA VAL A 229 17.55 -8.58 16.82
C VAL A 229 18.69 -9.47 16.34
N LYS A 230 18.60 -10.77 16.72
CA LYS A 230 19.48 -11.84 16.23
C LYS A 230 18.65 -12.90 15.54
N GLU A 231 19.25 -13.61 14.60
CA GLU A 231 18.62 -14.79 13.98
C GLU A 231 18.42 -15.89 15.02
N PHE A 232 17.32 -16.62 14.88
CA PHE A 232 17.00 -17.76 15.76
C PHE A 232 17.65 -19.04 15.22
N GLY A 233 18.73 -19.47 15.85
CA GLY A 233 19.48 -20.65 15.44
C GLY A 233 19.99 -20.53 13.99
N LYS A 234 19.58 -21.48 13.14
CA LYS A 234 19.89 -21.48 11.69
C LYS A 234 18.79 -20.84 10.82
N PHE A 235 17.74 -20.31 11.44
CA PHE A 235 16.66 -19.63 10.72
C PHE A 235 17.17 -18.28 10.19
N LYS A 236 17.22 -18.13 8.87
CA LYS A 236 17.70 -16.92 8.20
C LYS A 236 16.53 -15.99 7.86
N LEU A 237 16.57 -14.76 8.40
CA LEU A 237 15.55 -13.75 8.14
C LEU A 237 15.46 -13.45 6.65
N GLY A 238 14.25 -13.55 6.11
CA GLY A 238 13.96 -13.26 4.71
C GLY A 238 14.30 -14.35 3.68
N THR A 239 15.01 -15.40 4.07
CA THR A 239 15.37 -16.50 3.16
C THR A 239 14.93 -17.88 3.62
N THR A 240 14.62 -18.06 4.90
CA THR A 240 14.01 -19.29 5.42
C THR A 240 12.50 -19.12 5.53
N SER A 241 11.73 -20.06 5.01
CA SER A 241 10.26 -20.05 5.09
C SER A 241 9.79 -20.34 6.50
N TYR A 242 8.82 -19.54 6.97
CA TYR A 242 8.12 -19.78 8.24
C TYR A 242 6.70 -20.34 8.03
N LEU A 243 6.34 -20.65 6.78
CA LEU A 243 5.10 -21.33 6.47
C LEU A 243 5.21 -22.84 6.72
N PRO A 244 4.13 -23.52 7.15
CA PRO A 244 4.14 -24.97 7.32
C PRO A 244 4.44 -25.69 6.02
N ILE A 245 5.03 -26.87 6.12
CA ILE A 245 5.43 -27.68 4.96
C ILE A 245 4.26 -28.01 4.02
N ASP A 246 3.08 -28.21 4.55
CA ASP A 246 1.86 -28.53 3.78
C ASP A 246 1.07 -27.29 3.36
N ALA A 247 1.23 -26.17 4.09
CA ALA A 247 0.50 -24.91 3.92
C ALA A 247 -1.03 -25.05 3.71
N ASN A 248 -1.60 -26.21 4.10
CA ASN A 248 -3.04 -26.45 4.05
C ASN A 248 -3.75 -25.67 5.17
N ILE A 249 -4.91 -25.15 4.87
CA ILE A 249 -5.74 -24.41 5.81
C ILE A 249 -7.10 -25.09 5.89
N THR A 250 -7.50 -25.46 7.12
CA THR A 250 -8.85 -25.92 7.41
C THR A 250 -9.62 -24.77 8.04
N TYR A 251 -10.80 -24.49 7.55
CA TYR A 251 -11.67 -23.43 8.06
C TYR A 251 -13.13 -23.84 7.96
N ARG A 252 -13.97 -23.22 8.79
CA ARG A 252 -15.42 -23.30 8.63
C ARG A 252 -15.86 -22.13 7.77
N ASP A 253 -16.51 -22.43 6.65
CA ASP A 253 -17.14 -21.41 5.82
C ASP A 253 -18.32 -20.80 6.58
N MET A 254 -18.22 -19.50 6.88
CA MET A 254 -19.23 -18.81 7.68
C MET A 254 -20.58 -18.70 6.96
N ARG A 255 -20.63 -18.80 5.63
CA ARG A 255 -21.85 -18.70 4.84
C ARG A 255 -22.62 -20.03 4.81
N THR A 256 -21.91 -21.15 4.81
CA THR A 256 -22.53 -22.49 4.69
C THR A 256 -22.47 -23.29 5.97
N GLY A 257 -21.61 -22.92 6.91
CA GLY A 257 -21.34 -23.72 8.12
C GLY A 257 -20.49 -24.96 7.87
N GLU A 258 -20.07 -25.22 6.61
CA GLU A 258 -19.30 -26.41 6.24
C GLU A 258 -17.81 -26.24 6.57
N LEU A 259 -17.17 -27.36 6.96
CA LEU A 259 -15.73 -27.42 7.05
C LEU A 259 -15.13 -27.59 5.66
N LYS A 260 -14.20 -26.71 5.31
CA LYS A 260 -13.48 -26.70 4.04
C LYS A 260 -11.96 -26.77 4.28
N GLN A 261 -11.27 -27.29 3.29
CA GLN A 261 -9.81 -27.27 3.24
C GLN A 261 -9.36 -26.60 1.94
N THR A 262 -8.28 -25.83 2.03
CA THR A 262 -7.63 -25.19 0.89
C THR A 262 -6.14 -25.10 1.14
N SER A 263 -5.35 -24.84 0.11
CA SER A 263 -3.97 -24.38 0.24
C SER A 263 -3.89 -22.87 0.12
N LEU A 264 -2.82 -22.27 0.57
CA LEU A 264 -2.56 -20.84 0.35
C LEU A 264 -2.64 -20.49 -1.14
N TYR A 265 -2.00 -21.30 -1.98
CA TYR A 265 -1.97 -21.06 -3.42
C TYR A 265 -3.34 -21.19 -4.10
N ASP A 266 -4.12 -22.24 -3.73
CA ASP A 266 -5.41 -22.49 -4.36
C ASP A 266 -6.46 -21.44 -3.95
N TYR A 267 -6.32 -20.86 -2.77
CA TYR A 267 -7.23 -19.81 -2.29
C TYR A 267 -6.90 -18.44 -2.86
N ASP A 268 -5.60 -18.09 -2.95
CA ASP A 268 -5.13 -16.77 -3.39
C ASP A 268 -5.29 -16.63 -4.91
N GLU A 269 -6.41 -16.06 -5.33
CA GLU A 269 -6.67 -15.76 -6.73
C GLU A 269 -7.42 -14.45 -6.88
N ASN A 270 -6.88 -13.57 -7.75
CA ASN A 270 -7.52 -12.32 -8.13
C ASN A 270 -7.69 -12.27 -9.64
N ARG A 271 -8.91 -12.02 -10.10
CA ARG A 271 -9.23 -11.85 -11.53
C ARG A 271 -10.02 -10.59 -11.72
N SER A 272 -9.69 -9.81 -12.76
CA SER A 272 -10.52 -8.68 -13.17
C SER A 272 -10.66 -8.59 -14.68
N SER A 273 -11.76 -7.97 -15.11
CA SER A 273 -12.07 -7.65 -16.51
C SER A 273 -12.57 -6.22 -16.57
N GLU A 274 -11.78 -5.34 -17.16
CA GLU A 274 -12.04 -3.92 -17.24
C GLU A 274 -12.34 -3.50 -18.69
N VAL A 275 -13.35 -2.65 -18.86
CA VAL A 275 -13.61 -1.91 -20.10
C VAL A 275 -13.51 -0.42 -19.80
N SER A 276 -12.70 0.31 -20.57
CA SER A 276 -12.51 1.74 -20.38
C SER A 276 -12.78 2.52 -21.67
N LEU A 277 -13.35 3.72 -21.53
CA LEU A 277 -13.47 4.73 -22.58
C LEU A 277 -12.76 5.99 -22.12
N LEU A 278 -11.79 6.46 -22.93
CA LEU A 278 -11.03 7.66 -22.67
C LEU A 278 -11.28 8.67 -23.78
N ASN A 279 -11.57 9.90 -23.43
CA ASN A 279 -11.70 11.00 -24.39
C ASN A 279 -10.81 12.17 -23.99
N ASN A 280 -10.12 12.74 -24.95
CA ASN A 280 -9.34 13.97 -24.79
C ASN A 280 -9.59 14.86 -26.01
N LEU A 281 -10.15 16.04 -25.82
CA LEU A 281 -10.50 16.97 -26.88
C LEU A 281 -10.02 18.38 -26.56
N SER A 282 -9.21 18.95 -27.47
CA SER A 282 -8.85 20.36 -27.44
C SER A 282 -9.77 21.16 -28.38
N PHE A 283 -10.54 22.08 -27.82
CA PHE A 283 -11.44 22.95 -28.59
C PHE A 283 -10.73 24.15 -29.25
N GLY A 284 -9.46 24.36 -28.93
CA GLY A 284 -8.75 25.61 -29.28
C GLY A 284 -8.86 26.64 -28.14
N ASP A 285 -8.25 27.79 -28.29
CA ASP A 285 -8.22 28.91 -27.35
C ASP A 285 -7.88 28.51 -25.90
N GLY A 286 -7.10 27.42 -25.72
CA GLY A 286 -6.69 26.91 -24.42
C GLY A 286 -7.74 26.08 -23.68
N PHE A 287 -8.89 25.75 -24.29
CA PHE A 287 -9.85 24.80 -23.74
C PHE A 287 -9.46 23.36 -24.02
N ASN A 288 -9.50 22.52 -23.00
CA ASN A 288 -9.31 21.09 -23.12
C ASN A 288 -10.33 20.33 -22.25
N TRP A 289 -10.91 19.29 -22.82
CA TRP A 289 -11.87 18.43 -22.17
C TRP A 289 -11.36 16.99 -22.14
N LYS A 290 -11.25 16.44 -20.92
CA LYS A 290 -10.85 15.05 -20.68
C LYS A 290 -11.99 14.32 -20.01
N THR A 291 -12.20 13.06 -20.41
CA THR A 291 -13.16 12.17 -19.77
C THR A 291 -12.60 10.75 -19.74
N SER A 292 -12.73 10.09 -18.61
CA SER A 292 -12.39 8.69 -18.43
C SER A 292 -13.56 7.97 -17.77
N VAL A 293 -13.96 6.84 -18.34
CA VAL A 293 -14.98 5.93 -17.82
C VAL A 293 -14.37 4.55 -17.73
N ARG A 294 -14.60 3.83 -16.65
CA ARG A 294 -14.19 2.44 -16.49
C ARG A 294 -15.27 1.64 -15.78
N TYR A 295 -15.62 0.50 -16.35
CA TYR A 295 -16.32 -0.57 -15.67
C TYR A 295 -15.34 -1.72 -15.42
N ASP A 296 -15.30 -2.22 -14.19
CA ASP A 296 -14.49 -3.36 -13.79
C ASP A 296 -15.36 -4.37 -13.04
N HIS A 297 -15.24 -5.64 -13.45
CA HIS A 297 -15.75 -6.78 -12.70
C HIS A 297 -14.57 -7.56 -12.15
N ALA A 298 -14.43 -7.58 -10.83
CA ALA A 298 -13.33 -8.24 -10.16
C ALA A 298 -13.83 -9.31 -9.18
N ARG A 299 -13.08 -10.38 -9.09
CA ARG A 299 -13.19 -11.39 -8.05
C ARG A 299 -11.83 -11.54 -7.39
N GLY A 300 -11.77 -11.24 -6.11
CA GLY A 300 -10.53 -11.33 -5.33
C GLY A 300 -10.67 -12.32 -4.18
N ALA A 301 -9.58 -13.05 -3.93
CA ALA A 301 -9.42 -13.88 -2.74
C ALA A 301 -7.95 -13.90 -2.34
N PHE A 302 -7.69 -13.77 -1.04
CA PHE A 302 -6.34 -13.90 -0.48
C PHE A 302 -6.38 -14.33 0.98
N VAL A 303 -5.29 -14.96 1.44
CA VAL A 303 -5.12 -15.33 2.84
C VAL A 303 -4.18 -14.33 3.52
N TYR A 304 -4.71 -13.66 4.53
CA TYR A 304 -3.91 -12.86 5.45
C TYR A 304 -3.57 -13.71 6.68
N GLN A 305 -2.28 -13.83 7.02
CA GLN A 305 -1.86 -14.61 8.18
C GLN A 305 -1.09 -13.74 9.17
N THR A 306 -1.42 -13.89 10.45
CA THR A 306 -0.76 -13.17 11.54
C THR A 306 -0.25 -14.18 12.58
N PRO A 307 1.01 -14.09 13.01
CA PRO A 307 1.46 -14.83 14.18
C PRO A 307 0.75 -14.26 15.42
N MET A 308 0.35 -15.15 16.31
CA MET A 308 -0.33 -14.83 17.57
C MET A 308 0.53 -15.29 18.74
N SER A 309 0.02 -16.15 19.60
CA SER A 309 0.77 -16.67 20.75
C SER A 309 2.03 -17.43 20.35
N LEU A 310 3.12 -17.14 21.02
CA LEU A 310 4.34 -17.92 20.99
C LEU A 310 4.49 -18.62 22.35
N ILE A 311 4.36 -19.95 22.36
CA ILE A 311 4.32 -20.78 23.57
C ILE A 311 5.69 -21.42 23.79
N ASP A 312 6.28 -21.23 24.98
CA ASP A 312 7.48 -21.95 25.42
C ASP A 312 7.06 -23.17 26.22
N LEU A 313 7.25 -24.36 25.67
CA LEU A 313 6.88 -25.63 26.29
C LEU A 313 7.78 -26.01 27.49
N GLN A 314 8.88 -25.29 27.71
CA GLN A 314 9.73 -25.41 28.89
C GLN A 314 9.43 -24.36 29.96
N GLY A 315 8.49 -23.45 29.68
CA GLY A 315 8.01 -22.46 30.64
C GLY A 315 7.25 -23.11 31.82
N ASP A 316 7.10 -22.37 32.92
CA ASP A 316 6.42 -22.81 34.11
C ASP A 316 4.97 -23.23 33.83
N GLY A 317 4.62 -24.46 34.25
CA GLY A 317 3.28 -25.02 34.07
C GLY A 317 2.97 -25.53 32.64
N ALA A 318 3.81 -25.28 31.66
CA ALA A 318 3.54 -25.65 30.26
C ALA A 318 3.41 -27.15 30.03
N ALA A 319 4.23 -27.96 30.74
CA ALA A 319 4.21 -29.43 30.63
C ALA A 319 2.89 -30.05 31.12
N SER A 320 2.18 -29.42 32.05
CA SER A 320 0.86 -29.85 32.54
C SER A 320 -0.29 -29.32 31.68
N THR A 321 -0.07 -28.23 30.94
CA THR A 321 -1.08 -27.54 30.14
C THR A 321 -1.15 -28.08 28.72
N TYR A 322 0.00 -28.38 28.11
CA TYR A 322 0.10 -28.70 26.68
C TYR A 322 0.64 -30.10 26.41
N ASN A 323 0.09 -30.78 25.41
CA ASN A 323 0.55 -32.07 24.90
C ASN A 323 0.57 -32.05 23.39
N TYR A 324 1.53 -31.31 22.82
CA TYR A 324 1.63 -31.14 21.36
C TYR A 324 2.14 -32.41 20.66
N LYS A 325 1.49 -32.71 19.54
CA LYS A 325 1.85 -33.79 18.59
C LYS A 325 1.91 -33.26 17.18
N TYR A 326 2.68 -33.93 16.33
CA TYR A 326 2.70 -33.63 14.90
C TYR A 326 1.33 -33.90 14.27
N SER A 327 0.98 -33.12 13.23
CA SER A 327 -0.23 -33.35 12.44
C SER A 327 -0.15 -34.67 11.65
N ASP A 328 -1.26 -35.10 11.07
CA ASP A 328 -1.36 -36.35 10.31
C ASP A 328 -0.33 -36.49 9.19
N ALA A 329 0.03 -35.38 8.52
CA ALA A 329 1.03 -35.37 7.45
C ALA A 329 2.46 -35.75 7.93
N MET A 330 2.73 -35.64 9.24
CA MET A 330 4.05 -35.90 9.85
C MET A 330 3.98 -37.04 10.89
N GLY A 331 2.87 -37.75 10.98
CA GLY A 331 2.66 -38.82 11.95
C GLY A 331 2.04 -38.28 13.25
N ALA A 332 0.72 -38.10 13.24
CA ALA A 332 -0.08 -37.52 14.35
C ALA A 332 0.11 -38.19 15.72
N ALA A 333 0.56 -39.43 15.78
CA ALA A 333 0.85 -40.14 17.01
C ALA A 333 2.14 -39.73 17.72
N GLN A 334 3.07 -39.04 16.99
CA GLN A 334 4.37 -38.68 17.53
C GLN A 334 4.29 -37.42 18.35
N LYS A 335 4.88 -37.45 19.54
CA LYS A 335 5.01 -36.27 20.40
C LYS A 335 5.95 -35.26 19.78
N TYR A 336 5.57 -33.98 19.82
CA TYR A 336 6.44 -32.88 19.45
C TYR A 336 7.53 -32.68 20.52
N ASN A 337 8.78 -32.66 20.10
CA ASN A 337 9.94 -32.53 20.99
C ASN A 337 10.60 -31.14 20.91
N GLY A 338 10.09 -30.22 20.10
CA GLY A 338 10.60 -28.86 20.03
C GLY A 338 10.19 -28.04 21.26
N ARG A 339 10.89 -26.94 21.48
CA ARG A 339 10.66 -26.05 22.62
C ARG A 339 9.50 -25.09 22.41
N TYR A 340 9.34 -24.55 21.19
CA TYR A 340 8.42 -23.47 20.94
C TYR A 340 7.30 -23.87 19.98
N VAL A 341 6.10 -23.35 20.23
CA VAL A 341 4.93 -23.49 19.36
C VAL A 341 4.40 -22.10 19.02
N GLN A 342 4.15 -21.84 17.75
CA GLN A 342 3.54 -20.62 17.27
C GLN A 342 2.09 -20.86 16.87
N THR A 343 1.17 -20.18 17.49
CA THR A 343 -0.21 -20.08 17.01
C THR A 343 -0.27 -19.04 15.89
N ARG A 344 -0.93 -19.39 14.79
CA ARG A 344 -1.17 -18.49 13.66
C ARG A 344 -2.65 -18.32 13.39
N MET A 345 -3.07 -17.09 13.22
CA MET A 345 -4.41 -16.74 12.73
C MET A 345 -4.36 -16.58 11.21
N SER A 346 -5.31 -17.17 10.52
CA SER A 346 -5.49 -17.03 9.08
C SER A 346 -6.86 -16.44 8.79
N CYS A 347 -6.89 -15.31 8.10
CA CYS A 347 -8.09 -14.66 7.59
C CYS A 347 -8.18 -14.93 6.09
N LEU A 348 -9.16 -15.73 5.69
CA LEU A 348 -9.41 -16.08 4.30
C LEU A 348 -10.42 -15.09 3.73
N ASN A 349 -9.91 -14.05 3.10
CA ASN A 349 -10.68 -12.95 2.55
C ASN A 349 -11.11 -13.28 1.14
N ALA A 350 -12.38 -13.06 0.80
CA ALA A 350 -12.89 -13.23 -0.55
C ALA A 350 -14.05 -12.29 -0.84
N GLY A 351 -14.20 -11.90 -2.10
CA GLY A 351 -15.33 -11.09 -2.52
C GLY A 351 -15.42 -10.90 -4.02
N THR A 352 -16.55 -10.38 -4.43
CA THR A 352 -16.81 -9.91 -5.79
C THR A 352 -17.07 -8.42 -5.77
N ILE A 353 -16.58 -7.72 -6.78
CA ILE A 353 -16.66 -6.26 -6.89
C ILE A 353 -17.10 -5.92 -8.30
N ASP A 354 -18.09 -5.04 -8.41
CA ASP A 354 -18.48 -4.39 -9.66
C ASP A 354 -18.26 -2.89 -9.49
N GLU A 355 -17.31 -2.29 -10.24
CA GLU A 355 -16.97 -0.86 -10.17
C GLU A 355 -17.40 -0.15 -11.46
N LEU A 356 -18.04 1.01 -11.32
CA LEU A 356 -18.23 1.96 -12.41
C LEU A 356 -17.65 3.31 -11.98
N LEU A 357 -16.53 3.67 -12.57
CA LEU A 357 -15.82 4.91 -12.26
C LEU A 357 -15.88 5.85 -13.46
N PHE A 358 -16.27 7.08 -13.19
CA PHE A 358 -16.34 8.15 -14.18
C PHE A 358 -15.61 9.39 -13.66
N THR A 359 -14.81 10.01 -14.51
CA THR A 359 -14.17 11.32 -14.26
C THR A 359 -14.24 12.16 -15.52
N THR A 360 -14.64 13.41 -15.38
CA THR A 360 -14.57 14.39 -16.48
C THR A 360 -14.02 15.71 -15.97
N GLU A 361 -13.19 16.37 -16.77
CA GLU A 361 -12.54 17.63 -16.45
C GLU A 361 -12.51 18.54 -17.67
N LEU A 362 -13.01 19.76 -17.52
CA LEU A 362 -12.85 20.85 -18.45
C LEU A 362 -11.80 21.81 -17.91
N SER A 363 -10.75 22.06 -18.69
CA SER A 363 -9.73 23.04 -18.32
C SER A 363 -9.68 24.19 -19.32
N LYS A 364 -9.40 25.38 -18.81
CA LYS A 364 -9.15 26.59 -19.59
C LYS A 364 -7.81 27.18 -19.20
N ARG A 365 -6.90 27.29 -20.18
CA ARG A 365 -5.64 27.99 -20.00
C ARG A 365 -5.78 29.42 -20.46
N PHE A 366 -5.48 30.35 -19.56
CA PHE A 366 -5.34 31.78 -19.83
C PHE A 366 -3.84 32.12 -19.91
N ASN A 367 -3.53 33.41 -20.20
CA ASN A 367 -2.12 33.83 -20.30
C ASN A 367 -1.34 33.60 -19.02
N ASN A 368 -1.95 33.82 -17.86
CA ASN A 368 -1.32 33.79 -16.55
C ASN A 368 -2.00 32.85 -15.56
N SER A 369 -2.92 32.02 -16.03
CA SER A 369 -3.61 31.08 -15.13
C SER A 369 -4.18 29.87 -15.87
N THR A 370 -4.46 28.81 -15.11
CA THR A 370 -5.19 27.64 -15.59
C THR A 370 -6.31 27.32 -14.63
N LEU A 371 -7.54 27.34 -15.13
CA LEU A 371 -8.74 26.96 -14.40
C LEU A 371 -9.15 25.55 -14.83
N ARG A 372 -9.47 24.69 -13.87
CA ARG A 372 -10.01 23.34 -14.10
C ARG A 372 -11.29 23.17 -13.31
N VAL A 373 -12.31 22.63 -13.93
CA VAL A 373 -13.57 22.21 -13.30
C VAL A 373 -13.81 20.76 -13.65
N GLY A 374 -14.05 19.94 -12.65
CA GLY A 374 -14.22 18.51 -12.88
C GLY A 374 -15.36 17.92 -12.04
N MET A 375 -15.71 16.71 -12.43
CA MET A 375 -16.70 15.87 -11.77
C MET A 375 -16.20 14.44 -11.74
N ASN A 376 -16.40 13.78 -10.61
CA ASN A 376 -16.18 12.35 -10.44
C ASN A 376 -17.49 11.70 -10.01
N GLU A 377 -17.80 10.55 -10.58
CA GLU A 377 -18.81 9.65 -10.04
C GLU A 377 -18.19 8.25 -9.91
N TRP A 378 -18.04 7.80 -8.67
CA TRP A 378 -17.42 6.54 -8.33
C TRP A 378 -18.41 5.68 -7.60
N TYR A 379 -18.85 4.63 -8.27
CA TYR A 379 -19.80 3.65 -7.75
C TYR A 379 -19.14 2.29 -7.71
N TYR A 380 -19.34 1.56 -6.63
CA TYR A 380 -19.06 0.13 -6.58
C TYR A 380 -20.08 -0.63 -5.73
N ASP A 381 -20.33 -1.87 -6.14
CA ASP A 381 -21.06 -2.88 -5.42
C ASP A 381 -20.11 -3.98 -5.00
N ILE A 382 -20.24 -4.47 -3.77
CA ILE A 382 -19.32 -5.45 -3.19
C ILE A 382 -20.05 -6.46 -2.33
N ASP A 383 -19.63 -7.73 -2.43
CA ASP A 383 -19.99 -8.81 -1.51
C ASP A 383 -18.69 -9.40 -0.94
N TYR A 384 -18.32 -9.01 0.29
CA TYR A 384 -17.07 -9.37 0.96
C TYR A 384 -17.32 -10.26 2.17
N CYS A 385 -16.44 -11.24 2.36
CA CYS A 385 -16.46 -12.15 3.49
C CYS A 385 -15.02 -12.56 3.86
N SER A 386 -14.72 -12.61 5.15
CA SER A 386 -13.47 -13.15 5.70
C SER A 386 -13.76 -14.26 6.69
N ASN A 387 -13.31 -15.48 6.37
CA ASN A 387 -13.34 -16.60 7.29
C ASN A 387 -12.06 -16.62 8.12
N THR A 388 -12.19 -16.74 9.43
CA THR A 388 -11.04 -16.74 10.33
C THR A 388 -10.86 -18.09 10.99
N THR A 389 -9.65 -18.62 10.89
CA THR A 389 -9.22 -19.86 11.50
C THR A 389 -7.87 -19.71 12.16
N MET A 390 -7.52 -20.63 13.07
CA MET A 390 -6.21 -20.66 13.71
C MET A 390 -5.64 -22.06 13.68
N TYR A 391 -4.33 -22.15 13.66
CA TYR A 391 -3.60 -23.41 13.80
C TYR A 391 -2.29 -23.19 14.54
N ASP A 392 -1.74 -24.27 15.09
CA ASP A 392 -0.43 -24.28 15.74
C ASP A 392 0.63 -24.89 14.83
N GLN A 393 1.84 -24.36 14.90
CA GLN A 393 2.99 -24.86 14.16
C GLN A 393 4.27 -24.86 15.01
N SER A 394 5.23 -25.68 14.60
CA SER A 394 6.56 -25.68 15.19
C SER A 394 7.32 -24.39 14.86
N VAL A 395 8.30 -24.08 15.69
CA VAL A 395 9.26 -22.99 15.45
C VAL A 395 10.64 -23.62 15.27
N PRO A 396 11.09 -23.85 14.01
CA PRO A 396 12.29 -24.66 13.74
C PRO A 396 13.58 -23.84 13.93
N GLU A 397 14.35 -24.15 14.97
CA GLU A 397 15.64 -23.54 15.24
C GLU A 397 16.72 -23.97 14.23
N ASP A 398 16.60 -25.16 13.67
CA ASP A 398 17.54 -25.72 12.70
C ASP A 398 17.36 -25.18 11.27
N GLY A 399 16.40 -24.28 11.04
CA GLY A 399 16.09 -23.71 9.74
C GLY A 399 15.29 -24.64 8.82
N SER A 400 14.75 -25.74 9.33
CA SER A 400 13.83 -26.61 8.59
C SER A 400 12.48 -25.94 8.39
N TYR A 401 11.61 -26.54 7.57
CA TYR A 401 10.23 -26.05 7.43
C TYR A 401 9.45 -26.24 8.74
N ALA A 402 8.61 -25.26 9.07
CA ALA A 402 7.62 -25.43 10.12
C ALA A 402 6.67 -26.60 9.77
N VAL A 403 6.19 -27.30 10.79
CA VAL A 403 5.21 -28.37 10.67
C VAL A 403 3.99 -28.05 11.52
N ARG A 404 2.81 -28.44 11.09
CA ARG A 404 1.59 -28.29 11.86
C ARG A 404 1.57 -29.18 13.08
N LEU A 405 1.05 -28.66 14.16
CA LEU A 405 0.94 -29.30 15.45
C LEU A 405 -0.53 -29.29 15.92
N TRP A 406 -0.86 -30.17 16.81
CA TRP A 406 -2.10 -30.13 17.55
C TRP A 406 -1.89 -30.53 19.02
N ASP A 407 -2.66 -29.95 19.91
CA ASP A 407 -2.59 -30.22 21.34
C ASP A 407 -3.56 -31.38 21.68
N ALA A 408 -3.00 -32.53 22.08
CA ALA A 408 -3.78 -33.71 22.42
C ALA A 408 -4.58 -33.56 23.74
N ASN A 409 -4.32 -32.55 24.52
CA ASN A 409 -5.15 -32.19 25.68
C ASN A 409 -6.43 -31.46 25.27
N LYS A 410 -6.50 -30.95 24.06
CA LYS A 410 -7.69 -30.33 23.49
C LYS A 410 -8.41 -31.36 22.63
N THR A 411 -9.73 -31.42 22.74
CA THR A 411 -10.57 -32.34 21.94
C THR A 411 -10.67 -31.91 20.47
N GLN A 412 -10.02 -30.83 20.09
CA GLN A 412 -10.06 -30.27 18.76
C GLN A 412 -8.88 -30.72 17.93
N SER A 413 -9.15 -30.88 16.65
CA SER A 413 -8.21 -31.14 15.58
C SER A 413 -7.18 -30.01 15.39
N VAL A 414 -6.40 -30.10 14.35
CA VAL A 414 -5.30 -29.18 13.94
C VAL A 414 -5.72 -27.73 13.63
N PHE A 415 -6.93 -27.30 13.92
CA PHE A 415 -7.37 -25.92 13.72
C PHE A 415 -8.36 -25.47 14.81
N TYR A 416 -8.47 -24.17 14.99
CA TYR A 416 -9.46 -23.52 15.85
C TYR A 416 -10.49 -22.79 14.98
N ASP A 417 -11.77 -23.07 15.20
CA ASP A 417 -12.87 -22.32 14.56
C ASP A 417 -12.98 -20.94 15.22
N PHE A 418 -12.37 -19.93 14.61
CA PHE A 418 -12.29 -18.58 15.14
C PHE A 418 -13.34 -17.63 14.54
N ASN A 419 -14.16 -18.07 13.59
CA ASN A 419 -15.18 -17.24 12.95
C ASN A 419 -16.11 -16.51 13.93
N LYS A 420 -16.42 -17.16 15.05
CA LYS A 420 -17.26 -16.56 16.10
C LYS A 420 -16.65 -15.35 16.79
N ASN A 421 -15.34 -15.16 16.69
CA ASN A 421 -14.61 -14.11 17.39
C ASN A 421 -14.11 -12.98 16.49
N ALA A 422 -13.82 -13.28 15.22
CA ALA A 422 -13.14 -12.33 14.33
C ALA A 422 -13.58 -12.42 12.86
N SER A 423 -14.74 -13.00 12.55
CA SER A 423 -15.24 -12.98 11.18
C SER A 423 -15.61 -11.56 10.74
N GLU A 424 -15.39 -11.28 9.45
CA GLU A 424 -15.73 -10.02 8.83
C GLU A 424 -16.70 -10.27 7.66
N TYR A 425 -17.66 -9.39 7.52
CA TYR A 425 -18.62 -9.42 6.41
C TYR A 425 -19.22 -8.05 6.17
N TYR A 426 -19.28 -7.68 4.93
CA TYR A 426 -20.18 -6.62 4.47
C TYR A 426 -20.59 -6.87 3.03
N LYS A 427 -21.80 -6.44 2.70
CA LYS A 427 -22.36 -6.49 1.36
C LYS A 427 -23.15 -5.23 1.09
N GLY A 428 -22.98 -4.65 -0.09
CA GLY A 428 -23.72 -3.45 -0.47
C GLY A 428 -22.96 -2.61 -1.47
N HIS A 429 -23.42 -1.36 -1.59
CA HIS A 429 -22.84 -0.44 -2.55
C HIS A 429 -22.51 0.91 -1.90
N GLU A 430 -21.52 1.55 -2.47
CA GLU A 430 -21.14 2.94 -2.18
C GLU A 430 -21.10 3.73 -3.47
N ASN A 431 -21.65 4.95 -3.43
CA ASN A 431 -21.58 5.93 -4.50
C ASN A 431 -21.05 7.25 -3.98
N LYS A 432 -20.07 7.83 -4.68
CA LYS A 432 -19.50 9.15 -4.41
C LYS A 432 -19.59 10.00 -5.67
N LEU A 433 -20.45 10.98 -5.63
CA LEU A 433 -20.56 12.02 -6.66
C LEU A 433 -19.87 13.29 -6.18
N ALA A 434 -18.84 13.73 -6.87
CA ALA A 434 -18.07 14.91 -6.50
C ALA A 434 -17.98 15.94 -7.63
N LEU A 435 -18.01 17.20 -7.25
CA LEU A 435 -17.67 18.33 -8.09
C LEU A 435 -16.45 19.03 -7.52
N TYR A 436 -15.50 19.40 -8.38
CA TYR A 436 -14.30 20.11 -7.96
C TYR A 436 -13.88 21.21 -8.92
N LEU A 437 -13.15 22.16 -8.36
CA LEU A 437 -12.52 23.26 -9.09
C LEU A 437 -11.10 23.44 -8.60
N THR A 438 -10.16 23.68 -9.51
CA THR A 438 -8.80 24.14 -9.19
C THR A 438 -8.42 25.31 -10.05
N HIS A 439 -7.67 26.25 -9.48
CA HIS A 439 -7.13 27.40 -10.19
C HIS A 439 -5.66 27.59 -9.82
N ASP A 440 -4.80 27.55 -10.83
CA ASP A 440 -3.39 27.88 -10.74
C ASP A 440 -3.19 29.27 -11.39
N TRP A 441 -2.70 30.25 -10.64
CA TRP A 441 -2.73 31.65 -11.02
C TRP A 441 -1.43 32.38 -10.70
N ASP A 442 -0.70 32.83 -11.73
CA ASP A 442 0.37 33.79 -11.62
C ASP A 442 -0.22 35.19 -11.41
N ILE A 443 -0.51 35.55 -10.15
CA ILE A 443 -1.13 36.86 -9.79
C ILE A 443 -0.23 37.99 -10.23
N THR A 444 1.06 37.85 -9.98
CA THR A 444 2.12 38.75 -10.44
C THR A 444 3.35 37.94 -10.87
N SER A 445 4.38 38.58 -11.41
CA SER A 445 5.67 37.94 -11.71
C SER A 445 6.37 37.39 -10.46
N LYS A 446 5.95 37.81 -9.24
CA LYS A 446 6.53 37.40 -7.96
C LYS A 446 5.61 36.52 -7.14
N LEU A 447 4.29 36.55 -7.37
CA LEU A 447 3.29 35.85 -6.56
C LEU A 447 2.50 34.88 -7.43
N ASN A 448 2.59 33.61 -7.08
CA ASN A 448 1.70 32.58 -7.59
C ASN A 448 0.82 32.05 -6.48
N ALA A 449 -0.42 31.72 -6.85
CA ALA A 449 -1.40 31.06 -6.02
C ALA A 449 -1.97 29.83 -6.73
N TYR A 450 -2.07 28.73 -6.01
CA TYR A 450 -2.87 27.57 -6.40
C TYR A 450 -3.95 27.38 -5.34
N TYR A 451 -5.20 27.23 -5.75
CA TYR A 451 -6.29 26.91 -4.82
C TYR A 451 -7.33 26.03 -5.49
N GLY A 452 -8.05 25.29 -4.68
CA GLY A 452 -9.08 24.38 -5.14
C GLY A 452 -10.07 24.03 -4.04
N ALA A 453 -11.24 23.59 -4.47
CA ALA A 453 -12.31 23.10 -3.62
C ALA A 453 -12.99 21.90 -4.26
N ARG A 454 -13.47 20.99 -3.41
CA ARG A 454 -14.24 19.80 -3.76
C ARG A 454 -15.44 19.70 -2.82
N ILE A 455 -16.57 19.31 -3.36
CA ILE A 455 -17.73 18.85 -2.61
C ILE A 455 -18.13 17.48 -3.14
N GLU A 456 -18.45 16.55 -2.23
CA GLU A 456 -18.74 15.16 -2.55
C GLU A 456 -19.97 14.69 -1.77
N TRP A 457 -20.93 14.11 -2.46
CA TRP A 457 -22.07 13.40 -1.89
C TRP A 457 -21.73 11.91 -1.85
N GLN A 458 -21.63 11.37 -0.65
CA GLN A 458 -21.37 9.95 -0.39
C GLN A 458 -22.64 9.28 0.09
N ARG A 459 -23.05 8.24 -0.61
CA ARG A 459 -24.16 7.37 -0.22
C ARG A 459 -23.65 5.94 -0.04
N LEU A 460 -23.99 5.35 1.09
CA LEU A 460 -23.64 3.98 1.44
C LEU A 460 -24.91 3.22 1.84
N LYS A 461 -25.11 2.02 1.28
CA LYS A 461 -26.20 1.14 1.63
C LYS A 461 -25.78 -0.31 1.57
N GLY A 462 -26.10 -1.07 2.61
CA GLY A 462 -25.75 -2.50 2.67
C GLY A 462 -26.06 -3.13 4.01
N GLU A 463 -25.35 -4.18 4.30
CA GLU A 463 -25.39 -4.92 5.57
C GLU A 463 -24.01 -5.35 6.01
N ASN A 464 -23.81 -5.55 7.31
CA ASN A 464 -22.55 -6.03 7.87
C ASN A 464 -22.75 -7.07 8.97
N ALA A 465 -21.64 -7.65 9.44
CA ALA A 465 -21.61 -8.71 10.45
C ALA A 465 -22.06 -8.28 11.86
N ALA A 466 -22.20 -6.98 12.13
CA ALA A 466 -22.60 -6.53 13.47
C ALA A 466 -24.03 -6.94 13.80
N VAL A 467 -24.25 -7.39 15.04
CA VAL A 467 -25.53 -7.82 15.56
C VAL A 467 -25.80 -7.10 16.88
N LYS A 468 -27.04 -6.71 17.16
CA LYS A 468 -27.41 -6.12 18.46
C LYS A 468 -27.67 -7.23 19.49
N ASN A 469 -27.10 -7.07 20.69
CA ASN A 469 -27.45 -7.89 21.86
C ASN A 469 -28.73 -7.37 22.52
N ALA A 470 -29.19 -8.05 23.58
CA ALA A 470 -30.38 -7.66 24.34
C ALA A 470 -30.24 -6.27 25.03
N ALA A 471 -29.04 -5.80 25.29
CA ALA A 471 -28.77 -4.46 25.85
C ALA A 471 -28.77 -3.36 24.77
N GLY A 472 -28.84 -3.74 23.48
CA GLY A 472 -28.81 -2.81 22.34
C GLY A 472 -27.41 -2.50 21.84
N ASP A 473 -26.35 -3.08 22.42
CA ASP A 473 -24.99 -2.92 21.96
C ASP A 473 -24.73 -3.77 20.73
N PHE A 474 -23.93 -3.25 19.81
CA PHE A 474 -23.46 -4.03 18.66
C PHE A 474 -22.39 -5.04 19.11
N VAL A 475 -22.71 -6.32 18.96
CA VAL A 475 -21.81 -7.44 19.17
C VAL A 475 -21.79 -8.25 17.88
N GLY A 476 -20.66 -8.35 17.23
CA GLY A 476 -20.65 -8.99 15.94
C GLY A 476 -20.64 -10.50 16.04
N ARG A 477 -21.30 -11.18 15.09
CA ARG A 477 -21.06 -12.59 14.74
C ARG A 477 -21.87 -13.01 13.54
N PHE A 478 -21.41 -12.61 12.36
CA PHE A 478 -22.06 -13.01 11.14
C PHE A 478 -22.15 -14.54 10.97
N ALA A 479 -21.14 -15.29 11.45
CA ALA A 479 -21.16 -16.74 11.46
C ALA A 479 -22.36 -17.32 12.24
N ASP A 480 -22.78 -16.68 13.34
CA ASP A 480 -23.94 -17.13 14.10
C ASP A 480 -25.24 -17.04 13.31
N TYR A 481 -25.37 -16.05 12.43
CA TYR A 481 -26.52 -15.92 11.51
C TYR A 481 -26.62 -17.10 10.55
N TYR A 482 -25.52 -17.46 9.88
CA TYR A 482 -25.52 -18.59 8.92
C TYR A 482 -25.59 -19.94 9.61
N LEU A 483 -25.07 -20.07 10.82
CA LEU A 483 -25.17 -21.27 11.63
C LEU A 483 -26.57 -21.46 12.26
N GLY A 484 -27.51 -20.52 12.04
CA GLY A 484 -28.86 -20.58 12.55
C GLY A 484 -28.96 -20.34 14.07
N THR A 485 -28.00 -19.63 14.64
CA THR A 485 -28.01 -19.30 16.08
C THR A 485 -29.23 -18.43 16.41
N ILE A 486 -29.92 -18.78 17.47
CA ILE A 486 -31.05 -18.03 18.03
C ILE A 486 -30.58 -17.40 19.34
N ALA A 487 -30.81 -16.08 19.51
CA ALA A 487 -30.54 -15.39 20.76
C ALA A 487 -31.38 -15.95 21.92
N PRO A 488 -30.98 -15.76 23.20
CA PRO A 488 -31.74 -16.26 24.37
C PRO A 488 -33.19 -15.80 24.44
N ASP A 489 -33.52 -14.67 23.80
CA ASP A 489 -34.90 -14.14 23.69
C ASP A 489 -35.72 -14.75 22.56
N GLY A 490 -35.17 -15.72 21.83
CA GLY A 490 -35.82 -16.36 20.68
C GLY A 490 -35.64 -15.63 19.36
N THR A 491 -34.91 -14.54 19.32
CA THR A 491 -34.69 -13.74 18.09
C THR A 491 -33.65 -14.46 17.21
N LYS A 492 -33.95 -14.59 15.93
CA LYS A 492 -32.98 -15.06 14.94
C LYS A 492 -31.93 -13.97 14.70
N ILE A 493 -30.67 -14.31 14.86
CA ILE A 493 -29.55 -13.41 14.59
C ILE A 493 -29.45 -13.13 13.09
N ALA A 494 -29.35 -11.85 12.71
CA ALA A 494 -29.27 -11.40 11.33
C ALA A 494 -28.23 -10.26 11.20
N PRO A 495 -27.63 -10.07 10.01
CA PRO A 495 -26.75 -8.93 9.75
C PRO A 495 -27.44 -7.59 10.01
N THR A 496 -26.67 -6.59 10.36
CA THR A 496 -27.17 -5.23 10.57
C THR A 496 -27.19 -4.46 9.26
N ASN A 497 -28.34 -3.88 8.95
CA ASN A 497 -28.49 -3.01 7.79
C ASN A 497 -27.82 -1.67 8.02
N MET A 498 -27.17 -1.16 6.97
CA MET A 498 -26.49 0.12 6.92
C MET A 498 -27.13 1.01 5.86
N LYS A 499 -27.36 2.27 6.19
CA LYS A 499 -27.80 3.28 5.23
C LYS A 499 -27.34 4.64 5.71
N TYR A 500 -26.42 5.23 4.95
CA TYR A 500 -25.84 6.54 5.25
C TYR A 500 -25.82 7.42 4.01
N ASP A 501 -26.05 8.71 4.23
CA ASP A 501 -25.92 9.76 3.25
C ASP A 501 -25.13 10.90 3.89
N TRP A 502 -23.95 11.22 3.32
CA TRP A 502 -23.03 12.23 3.85
C TRP A 502 -22.63 13.25 2.79
N VAL A 503 -22.14 14.37 3.25
CA VAL A 503 -21.45 15.37 2.43
C VAL A 503 -20.03 15.51 2.93
N ASN A 504 -19.07 15.20 2.07
CA ASN A 504 -17.63 15.42 2.24
C ASN A 504 -17.25 16.72 1.55
N TYR A 505 -16.18 17.36 2.00
CA TYR A 505 -15.67 18.55 1.36
C TYR A 505 -14.17 18.72 1.60
N ASP A 506 -13.48 19.22 0.57
CA ASP A 506 -12.05 19.43 0.61
C ASP A 506 -11.73 20.83 0.11
N PHE A 507 -10.72 21.41 0.70
CA PHE A 507 -10.21 22.71 0.35
C PHE A 507 -8.69 22.70 0.35
N THR A 508 -8.04 23.36 -0.63
CA THR A 508 -6.62 23.59 -0.67
C THR A 508 -6.28 24.99 -1.11
N ALA A 509 -5.21 25.53 -0.54
CA ALA A 509 -4.62 26.80 -0.97
C ALA A 509 -3.09 26.70 -0.83
N ALA A 510 -2.35 27.14 -1.84
CA ALA A 510 -0.90 27.22 -1.82
C ALA A 510 -0.45 28.57 -2.38
N LEU A 511 0.54 29.17 -1.76
CA LEU A 511 1.12 30.43 -2.16
C LEU A 511 2.64 30.29 -2.31
N THR A 512 3.20 30.87 -3.37
CA THR A 512 4.63 31.00 -3.57
C THR A 512 4.97 32.44 -3.87
N TYR A 513 5.85 33.04 -3.07
CA TYR A 513 6.27 34.43 -3.19
C TYR A 513 7.77 34.54 -3.42
N LYS A 514 8.17 35.12 -4.55
CA LYS A 514 9.57 35.37 -4.93
C LYS A 514 10.08 36.65 -4.25
N LEU A 515 10.97 36.49 -3.29
CA LEU A 515 11.69 37.63 -2.69
C LEU A 515 12.79 38.16 -3.61
N THR A 516 13.54 37.22 -4.19
CA THR A 516 14.54 37.45 -5.24
C THR A 516 14.33 36.54 -6.43
N ASN A 517 15.16 36.60 -7.46
CA ASN A 517 15.08 35.68 -8.58
C ASN A 517 15.29 34.21 -8.19
N ASN A 518 16.01 33.95 -7.11
CA ASN A 518 16.43 32.62 -6.71
C ASN A 518 15.86 32.19 -5.36
N PHE A 519 15.33 33.11 -4.55
CA PHE A 519 14.89 32.82 -3.17
C PHE A 519 13.49 33.35 -2.94
N GLY A 520 12.69 32.60 -2.18
CA GLY A 520 11.33 33.01 -1.82
C GLY A 520 10.74 32.22 -0.67
N LEU A 521 9.48 32.55 -0.39
CA LEU A 521 8.65 31.91 0.61
C LEU A 521 7.61 31.02 -0.09
N THR A 522 7.24 29.95 0.57
CA THR A 522 6.18 29.07 0.09
C THR A 522 5.40 28.49 1.26
N GLY A 523 4.11 28.22 1.04
CA GLY A 523 3.28 27.58 2.04
C GLY A 523 2.00 27.07 1.41
N ASP A 524 1.41 26.04 2.04
CA ASP A 524 0.14 25.49 1.66
C ASP A 524 -0.69 25.07 2.85
N PHE A 525 -1.97 24.99 2.61
CA PHE A 525 -2.95 24.46 3.52
C PHE A 525 -3.91 23.54 2.73
N THR A 526 -4.15 22.35 3.25
CA THR A 526 -5.14 21.40 2.72
C THR A 526 -6.02 20.94 3.87
N TYR A 527 -7.32 20.94 3.68
CA TYR A 527 -8.30 20.47 4.65
C TYR A 527 -9.25 19.51 3.98
N ILE A 528 -9.33 18.29 4.51
CA ILE A 528 -10.18 17.22 4.00
C ILE A 528 -11.15 16.81 5.08
N VAL A 529 -12.42 16.64 4.70
CA VAL A 529 -13.46 16.06 5.53
C VAL A 529 -14.05 14.85 4.80
N GLN A 530 -13.96 13.70 5.43
CA GLN A 530 -14.43 12.43 4.91
C GLN A 530 -15.31 11.71 5.92
N HIS A 531 -16.13 10.78 5.45
CA HIS A 531 -16.82 9.79 6.27
C HIS A 531 -16.31 8.39 5.96
N PRO A 532 -16.56 7.40 6.85
CA PRO A 532 -16.14 6.03 6.61
C PRO A 532 -16.69 5.48 5.29
N ASN A 533 -15.88 4.69 4.60
CA ASN A 533 -16.31 3.90 3.45
C ASN A 533 -16.91 2.56 3.90
N ILE A 534 -17.51 1.80 2.96
CA ILE A 534 -18.20 0.56 3.29
C ILE A 534 -17.25 -0.49 3.90
N SER A 535 -15.97 -0.53 3.52
CA SER A 535 -14.99 -1.48 4.07
C SER A 535 -14.71 -1.26 5.57
N THR A 536 -14.93 -0.06 6.09
CA THR A 536 -14.80 0.24 7.53
C THR A 536 -15.82 -0.53 8.37
N PHE A 537 -16.89 -1.02 7.76
CA PHE A 537 -17.93 -1.81 8.41
C PHE A 537 -17.66 -3.33 8.37
N ALA A 538 -16.52 -3.77 7.83
CA ALA A 538 -16.17 -5.18 7.75
C ALA A 538 -16.10 -5.90 9.11
N PRO A 539 -15.50 -5.29 10.17
CA PRO A 539 -15.46 -5.91 11.51
C PRO A 539 -16.85 -6.17 12.07
N ALA A 540 -16.93 -7.15 12.94
CA ALA A 540 -18.15 -7.55 13.62
C ALA A 540 -18.66 -6.51 14.64
N SER A 541 -18.35 -5.25 14.48
CA SER A 541 -18.80 -4.12 15.30
C SER A 541 -19.15 -2.94 14.40
N MET A 542 -19.98 -2.02 14.90
CA MET A 542 -20.25 -0.79 14.17
C MET A 542 -19.11 0.21 14.40
N PRO A 543 -18.52 0.76 13.33
CA PRO A 543 -17.51 1.81 13.46
C PRO A 543 -18.12 3.13 13.92
N ASN A 544 -17.28 4.03 14.44
CA ASN A 544 -17.68 5.43 14.58
C ASN A 544 -17.90 6.03 13.18
N THR A 545 -19.06 6.62 12.99
CA THR A 545 -19.47 7.25 11.72
C THR A 545 -19.30 8.75 11.70
N ASP A 546 -18.71 9.34 12.74
CA ASP A 546 -18.37 10.76 12.77
C ASP A 546 -17.39 11.12 11.67
N LYS A 547 -17.45 12.36 11.21
CA LYS A 547 -16.56 12.87 10.17
C LYS A 547 -15.09 12.75 10.58
N ILE A 548 -14.28 12.31 9.64
CA ILE A 548 -12.82 12.30 9.73
C ILE A 548 -12.32 13.62 9.15
N SER A 549 -11.57 14.39 9.94
CA SER A 549 -11.01 15.67 9.50
C SER A 549 -9.48 15.57 9.43
N VAL A 550 -8.91 16.05 8.31
CA VAL A 550 -7.46 16.03 8.07
C VAL A 550 -6.99 17.42 7.65
N PRO A 551 -6.65 18.30 8.59
CA PRO A 551 -5.90 19.52 8.31
C PRO A 551 -4.42 19.20 8.08
N LEU A 552 -3.85 19.73 6.99
CA LEU A 552 -2.44 19.75 6.68
C LEU A 552 -2.02 21.19 6.38
N GLY A 553 -1.06 21.73 7.13
CA GLY A 553 -0.47 23.04 6.86
C GLY A 553 1.04 22.93 6.74
N ARG A 554 1.63 23.62 5.74
CA ARG A 554 3.08 23.67 5.56
C ARG A 554 3.50 25.08 5.21
N ALA A 555 4.65 25.51 5.72
CA ALA A 555 5.22 26.82 5.40
C ALA A 555 6.74 26.78 5.48
N GLY A 556 7.42 27.55 4.64
CA GLY A 556 8.86 27.60 4.63
C GLY A 556 9.46 28.43 3.50
N ILE A 557 10.66 28.07 3.16
CA ILE A 557 11.50 28.77 2.19
C ILE A 557 11.87 27.86 1.03
N TYR A 558 12.16 28.47 -0.09
CA TYR A 558 12.80 27.79 -1.21
C TYR A 558 13.95 28.63 -1.78
N TYR A 559 14.95 27.93 -2.33
CA TYR A 559 16.02 28.50 -3.10
C TYR A 559 16.20 27.70 -4.39
N ASN A 560 16.34 28.37 -5.53
CA ASN A 560 16.51 27.71 -6.80
C ASN A 560 17.45 28.50 -7.72
N ASN A 561 18.47 27.82 -8.24
CA ASN A 561 19.35 28.35 -9.27
C ASN A 561 19.67 27.25 -10.32
N LYS A 562 20.66 27.46 -11.18
CA LYS A 562 20.98 26.53 -12.27
C LYS A 562 21.50 25.17 -11.81
N TRP A 563 22.08 25.08 -10.62
CA TRP A 563 22.72 23.85 -10.12
C TRP A 563 22.17 23.36 -8.77
N LEU A 564 21.37 24.16 -8.08
CA LEU A 564 20.81 23.82 -6.77
C LEU A 564 19.35 24.24 -6.68
N SER A 565 18.51 23.29 -6.28
CA SER A 565 17.14 23.51 -5.82
C SER A 565 17.04 23.04 -4.37
N LEU A 566 16.55 23.89 -3.49
CA LEU A 566 16.35 23.60 -2.07
C LEU A 566 14.95 24.06 -1.66
N THR A 567 14.25 23.26 -0.89
CA THR A 567 13.03 23.66 -0.19
C THR A 567 13.07 23.14 1.24
N SER A 568 12.68 23.99 2.18
CA SER A 568 12.65 23.63 3.60
C SER A 568 11.33 24.09 4.19
N LEU A 569 10.56 23.14 4.73
CA LEU A 569 9.17 23.33 5.17
C LEU A 569 8.99 22.83 6.59
N PHE A 570 8.35 23.63 7.40
CA PHE A 570 7.72 23.20 8.64
C PHE A 570 6.29 22.73 8.31
N SER A 571 5.83 21.64 8.94
CA SER A 571 4.55 21.04 8.67
C SER A 571 3.78 20.67 9.93
N TYR A 572 2.45 20.73 9.81
CA TYR A 572 1.50 20.21 10.77
C TYR A 572 0.45 19.39 10.04
N ILE A 573 0.20 18.16 10.49
CA ILE A 573 -0.92 17.35 10.02
C ILE A 573 -1.60 16.68 11.19
N SER A 574 -2.93 16.55 11.14
CA SER A 574 -3.67 15.71 12.08
C SER A 574 -4.74 14.91 11.36
N LYS A 575 -5.23 13.87 12.02
CA LYS A 575 -6.36 13.07 11.55
C LYS A 575 -7.20 12.66 12.75
N THR A 576 -8.49 13.00 12.71
CA THR A 576 -9.42 12.71 13.78
C THR A 576 -10.29 11.50 13.45
N ASN A 577 -10.85 10.87 14.49
CA ASN A 577 -11.85 9.79 14.37
C ASN A 577 -11.36 8.60 13.50
N ASN A 578 -10.09 8.21 13.63
CA ASN A 578 -9.59 6.99 13.00
C ASN A 578 -10.25 5.78 13.64
N ASN A 579 -10.90 4.94 12.85
CA ASN A 579 -11.41 3.66 13.32
C ASN A 579 -10.31 2.59 13.25
N SER A 580 -10.22 1.75 14.28
CA SER A 580 -9.31 0.61 14.33
C SER A 580 -9.91 -0.49 15.20
N THR A 581 -9.39 -1.71 15.06
CA THR A 581 -9.70 -2.82 15.95
C THR A 581 -8.38 -3.49 16.34
N LEU A 582 -8.11 -3.57 17.62
CA LEU A 582 -6.95 -4.28 18.15
C LEU A 582 -7.35 -5.71 18.53
N ASN A 583 -6.48 -6.69 18.29
CA ASN A 583 -6.61 -8.03 18.82
C ASN A 583 -5.77 -8.16 20.09
N LEU A 584 -6.39 -7.92 21.24
CA LEU A 584 -5.74 -8.00 22.53
C LEU A 584 -5.66 -9.45 23.00
N GLN A 585 -4.52 -9.84 23.54
CA GLN A 585 -4.24 -11.20 23.96
C GLN A 585 -3.88 -11.27 25.44
N HIS A 586 -4.48 -12.22 26.17
CA HIS A 586 -4.15 -12.53 27.56
C HIS A 586 -4.42 -14.01 27.85
N ASP A 587 -3.46 -14.73 28.44
CA ASP A 587 -3.52 -16.15 28.77
C ASP A 587 -4.03 -17.05 27.63
N GLY A 588 -3.59 -16.78 26.40
CA GLY A 588 -4.00 -17.52 25.21
C GLY A 588 -5.39 -17.18 24.67
N GLU A 589 -6.15 -16.34 25.37
CA GLU A 589 -7.42 -15.79 24.88
C GLU A 589 -7.16 -14.53 24.05
N ILE A 590 -7.86 -14.39 22.91
CA ILE A 590 -7.78 -13.21 22.03
C ILE A 590 -9.13 -12.56 21.98
N LYS A 591 -9.16 -11.23 22.16
CA LYS A 591 -10.38 -10.41 22.02
C LYS A 591 -10.15 -9.20 21.15
N ALA A 592 -11.10 -8.96 20.23
CA ALA A 592 -11.14 -7.76 19.43
C ALA A 592 -11.57 -6.56 20.31
N ALA A 593 -10.81 -5.47 20.24
CA ALA A 593 -11.06 -4.21 20.91
C ALA A 593 -11.22 -3.09 19.87
N PRO A 594 -12.44 -2.78 19.44
CA PRO A 594 -12.68 -1.64 18.55
C PRO A 594 -12.41 -0.34 19.29
N LEU A 595 -11.83 0.64 18.58
CA LEU A 595 -11.57 1.96 19.14
C LEU A 595 -11.59 3.03 18.05
N THR A 596 -11.79 4.26 18.50
CA THR A 596 -11.64 5.47 17.67
C THR A 596 -10.55 6.34 18.30
N TYR A 597 -9.63 6.82 17.49
CA TYR A 597 -8.48 7.59 17.96
C TYR A 597 -8.11 8.74 17.04
N ASP A 598 -7.37 9.70 17.57
CA ASP A 598 -6.86 10.86 16.84
C ASP A 598 -5.34 10.84 16.79
N ILE A 599 -4.76 11.42 15.72
CA ILE A 599 -3.30 11.59 15.55
C ILE A 599 -3.00 13.05 15.24
N GLN A 600 -1.84 13.49 15.73
CA GLN A 600 -1.26 14.79 15.41
C GLN A 600 0.24 14.64 15.14
N THR A 601 0.72 15.24 14.06
CA THR A 601 2.15 15.22 13.70
C THR A 601 2.64 16.63 13.41
N TRP A 602 3.74 17.01 14.06
CA TRP A 602 4.57 18.14 13.71
C TRP A 602 5.77 17.62 12.92
N GLY A 603 6.18 18.34 11.89
CA GLY A 603 7.28 17.91 11.06
C GLY A 603 8.09 19.06 10.48
N TRP A 604 9.28 18.71 10.02
CA TRP A 604 10.15 19.57 9.24
C TRP A 604 10.79 18.74 8.14
N THR A 605 10.67 19.19 6.90
CA THR A 605 11.23 18.50 5.73
C THR A 605 12.13 19.47 4.97
N THR A 606 13.35 19.03 4.67
CA THR A 606 14.27 19.75 3.78
C THR A 606 14.63 18.83 2.62
N ASP A 607 14.44 19.32 1.42
CA ASP A 607 14.75 18.62 0.18
C ASP A 607 15.72 19.44 -0.65
N VAL A 608 16.74 18.79 -1.16
CA VAL A 608 17.82 19.39 -1.95
C VAL A 608 18.06 18.55 -3.21
N VAL A 609 17.99 19.20 -4.36
CA VAL A 609 18.43 18.63 -5.63
C VAL A 609 19.59 19.44 -6.16
N ALA A 610 20.72 18.82 -6.43
CA ALA A 610 21.93 19.49 -6.88
C ALA A 610 22.55 18.83 -8.11
N HIS A 611 23.06 19.68 -9.02
CA HIS A 611 23.78 19.31 -10.22
C HIS A 611 25.13 20.07 -10.25
N PRO A 612 26.06 19.80 -9.32
CA PRO A 612 27.25 20.65 -9.09
C PRO A 612 28.23 20.64 -10.27
N PHE A 613 28.25 19.55 -11.04
CA PHE A 613 29.08 19.43 -12.27
C PHE A 613 28.43 18.50 -13.28
N LYS A 614 28.91 18.51 -14.49
CA LYS A 614 28.33 17.77 -15.60
C LYS A 614 28.30 16.25 -15.33
N GLY A 615 27.11 15.67 -15.43
CA GLY A 615 26.88 14.23 -15.29
C GLY A 615 26.67 13.76 -13.86
N PHE A 616 26.86 14.62 -12.86
CA PHE A 616 26.56 14.27 -11.45
C PHE A 616 25.25 14.91 -11.02
N ASP A 617 24.35 14.07 -10.49
CA ASP A 617 23.09 14.45 -9.90
C ASP A 617 23.05 13.95 -8.47
N PHE A 618 22.54 14.77 -7.56
CA PHE A 618 22.43 14.47 -6.15
C PHE A 618 21.06 14.92 -5.63
N HIS A 619 20.37 14.02 -4.97
CA HIS A 619 19.16 14.32 -4.21
C HIS A 619 19.39 14.00 -2.74
N PHE A 620 18.95 14.90 -1.87
CA PHE A 620 18.96 14.77 -0.42
C PHE A 620 17.60 15.16 0.12
N LEU A 621 16.98 14.24 0.87
CA LEU A 621 15.75 14.50 1.61
C LEU A 621 16.00 14.23 3.09
N PHE A 622 15.66 15.18 3.92
CA PHE A 622 15.64 15.06 5.37
C PHE A 622 14.23 15.34 5.87
N THR A 623 13.66 14.45 6.68
CA THR A 623 12.39 14.67 7.36
C THR A 623 12.54 14.35 8.84
N TYR A 624 12.19 15.31 9.67
CA TYR A 624 11.91 15.10 11.09
C TYR A 624 10.41 15.21 11.30
N GLN A 625 9.83 14.26 12.04
CA GLN A 625 8.41 14.25 12.34
C GLN A 625 8.15 13.67 13.73
N LYS A 626 7.14 14.20 14.41
CA LYS A 626 6.73 13.73 15.74
C LYS A 626 5.25 13.35 15.72
N PRO A 627 4.90 12.15 15.25
CA PRO A 627 3.53 11.66 15.24
C PRO A 627 3.12 11.20 16.64
N THR A 628 2.02 11.73 17.18
CA THR A 628 1.52 11.40 18.51
C THR A 628 0.06 11.06 18.52
N TYR A 629 -0.33 10.04 19.28
CA TYR A 629 -1.73 9.78 19.58
C TYR A 629 -2.29 10.88 20.48
N LYS A 630 -3.46 11.42 20.14
CA LYS A 630 -4.16 12.45 20.93
C LYS A 630 -5.34 11.89 21.72
N LYS A 631 -5.92 10.83 21.24
CA LYS A 631 -7.05 10.16 21.84
C LYS A 631 -6.91 8.69 21.49
N TYR A 632 -6.40 7.90 22.40
CA TYR A 632 -6.16 6.47 22.14
C TYR A 632 -6.38 5.67 23.41
N GLU A 633 -7.62 5.26 23.66
CA GLU A 633 -8.00 4.50 24.83
C GLU A 633 -8.97 3.37 24.44
N THR A 634 -8.75 2.18 24.96
CA THR A 634 -9.66 1.05 24.84
C THR A 634 -9.47 0.07 25.99
N SER A 635 -10.46 -0.78 26.22
CA SER A 635 -10.36 -1.87 27.20
C SER A 635 -11.25 -3.03 26.79
N VAL A 636 -10.83 -4.24 27.16
CA VAL A 636 -11.65 -5.47 27.05
C VAL A 636 -11.56 -6.27 28.32
N THR A 637 -12.61 -7.01 28.66
CA THR A 637 -12.63 -7.95 29.78
C THR A 637 -12.52 -9.36 29.22
N PHE A 638 -11.48 -10.08 29.62
CA PHE A 638 -11.24 -11.48 29.27
C PHE A 638 -12.13 -12.42 30.09
N ASN A 639 -12.27 -13.68 29.69
CA ASN A 639 -13.09 -14.67 30.39
C ASN A 639 -12.57 -14.99 31.80
N SER A 640 -11.26 -14.81 32.02
CA SER A 640 -10.62 -14.89 33.33
C SER A 640 -11.05 -13.79 34.31
N GLY A 641 -11.77 -12.76 33.82
CA GLY A 641 -12.07 -11.53 34.58
C GLY A 641 -10.96 -10.48 34.52
N TYR A 642 -9.85 -10.77 33.87
CA TYR A 642 -8.78 -9.77 33.62
C TYR A 642 -9.30 -8.68 32.71
N VAL A 643 -8.99 -7.42 33.06
CA VAL A 643 -9.33 -6.26 32.21
C VAL A 643 -8.06 -5.73 31.55
N GLY A 644 -7.91 -6.03 30.28
CA GLY A 644 -6.85 -5.46 29.45
C GLY A 644 -7.19 -4.00 29.09
N LYS A 645 -6.36 -3.06 29.52
CA LYS A 645 -6.54 -1.62 29.24
C LYS A 645 -5.37 -1.09 28.44
N ILE A 646 -5.67 -0.28 27.46
CA ILE A 646 -4.68 0.50 26.71
C ILE A 646 -5.03 1.97 26.84
N ASN A 647 -4.05 2.78 27.25
CA ASN A 647 -4.10 4.24 27.09
C ASN A 647 -2.77 4.68 26.50
N ALA A 648 -2.77 4.96 25.20
CA ALA A 648 -1.59 5.39 24.46
C ALA A 648 -1.62 6.90 24.11
N THR A 649 -2.55 7.64 24.70
CA THR A 649 -2.63 9.10 24.50
C THR A 649 -1.32 9.78 24.89
N GLY A 650 -0.73 10.55 23.96
CA GLY A 650 0.59 11.18 24.11
C GLY A 650 1.78 10.33 23.65
N ASN A 651 1.59 9.03 23.42
CA ASN A 651 2.65 8.18 22.86
C ASN A 651 2.97 8.53 21.41
N ILE A 652 4.21 8.29 21.00
CA ILE A 652 4.60 8.31 19.58
C ILE A 652 3.85 7.17 18.87
N VAL A 653 3.34 7.45 17.69
CA VAL A 653 2.63 6.47 16.87
C VAL A 653 3.57 5.32 16.51
N ALA A 654 3.13 4.09 16.75
CA ALA A 654 3.91 2.90 16.45
C ALA A 654 4.22 2.80 14.94
N GLU A 655 5.35 2.20 14.61
CA GLU A 655 5.85 1.92 13.25
C GLU A 655 6.22 3.18 12.41
N ILE A 656 6.01 4.39 12.92
CA ILE A 656 6.41 5.61 12.21
C ILE A 656 7.75 6.12 12.75
N PRO A 657 8.80 6.21 11.92
CA PRO A 657 10.09 6.76 12.31
C PRO A 657 9.99 8.28 12.49
N GLU A 658 10.69 8.83 13.48
CA GLU A 658 10.75 10.29 13.69
C GLU A 658 11.73 10.97 12.74
N VAL A 659 12.78 10.28 12.27
CA VAL A 659 13.76 10.80 11.32
C VAL A 659 13.85 9.89 10.10
N LEU A 660 13.77 10.53 8.94
CA LEU A 660 13.95 9.93 7.62
C LEU A 660 15.04 10.71 6.87
N ILE A 661 15.99 10.01 6.26
CA ILE A 661 17.01 10.61 5.41
C ILE A 661 17.07 9.83 4.11
N GLU A 662 17.06 10.53 2.97
CA GLU A 662 17.32 9.92 1.66
C GLU A 662 18.51 10.60 1.01
N LEU A 663 19.41 9.80 0.42
CA LEU A 663 20.59 10.24 -0.31
C LEU A 663 20.65 9.49 -1.62
N ASP A 664 20.46 10.18 -2.75
CA ASP A 664 20.40 9.56 -4.07
C ASP A 664 21.46 10.17 -5.01
N PRO A 665 22.75 9.88 -4.84
CA PRO A 665 23.76 10.30 -5.81
C PRO A 665 23.71 9.45 -7.07
N SER A 666 23.93 10.07 -8.21
CA SER A 666 24.09 9.37 -9.48
C SER A 666 25.09 10.09 -10.40
N TYR A 667 25.78 9.30 -11.24
CA TYR A 667 26.81 9.81 -12.14
C TYR A 667 26.75 9.15 -13.51
N MET A 668 26.77 9.99 -14.55
CA MET A 668 26.92 9.57 -15.94
C MET A 668 28.41 9.37 -16.25
N ILE A 669 28.92 8.14 -16.14
CA ILE A 669 30.30 7.80 -16.47
C ILE A 669 30.58 8.08 -17.94
N THR A 670 29.63 7.69 -18.81
CA THR A 670 29.58 8.06 -20.22
C THR A 670 28.15 8.46 -20.59
N PRO A 671 27.88 9.05 -21.76
CA PRO A 671 26.51 9.32 -22.18
C PRO A 671 25.60 8.06 -22.26
N ALA A 672 26.20 6.87 -22.28
CA ALA A 672 25.52 5.59 -22.37
C ALA A 672 25.53 4.80 -21.05
N LEU A 673 26.33 5.18 -20.05
CA LEU A 673 26.49 4.42 -18.80
C LEU A 673 26.31 5.32 -17.60
N LYS A 674 25.30 4.99 -16.77
CA LYS A 674 24.99 5.66 -15.53
C LYS A 674 25.18 4.70 -14.34
N VAL A 675 25.82 5.18 -13.28
CA VAL A 675 25.85 4.56 -11.96
C VAL A 675 24.99 5.39 -11.00
N TRP A 676 24.33 4.71 -10.07
CA TRP A 676 23.51 5.37 -9.09
C TRP A 676 23.42 4.57 -7.80
N THR A 677 23.17 5.26 -6.70
CA THR A 677 22.84 4.63 -5.41
C THR A 677 21.67 5.37 -4.76
N SER A 678 21.00 4.73 -3.82
CA SER A 678 19.98 5.33 -2.96
C SER A 678 20.18 4.76 -1.56
N PHE A 679 20.30 5.64 -0.59
CA PHE A 679 20.39 5.31 0.83
C PHE A 679 19.18 5.93 1.50
N ARG A 680 18.40 5.13 2.23
CA ARG A 680 17.25 5.60 2.99
C ARG A 680 17.41 5.17 4.43
N TYR A 681 17.60 6.13 5.32
CA TYR A 681 17.65 5.89 6.75
C TYR A 681 16.29 6.10 7.39
N PHE A 682 15.90 5.17 8.21
CA PHE A 682 14.74 5.23 9.08
C PHE A 682 15.24 5.16 10.53
N SER A 683 14.87 6.13 11.35
CA SER A 683 15.21 6.08 12.78
C SER A 683 14.44 4.97 13.50
N LYS A 684 14.75 4.81 14.77
CA LYS A 684 14.03 3.89 15.66
C LYS A 684 12.50 4.02 15.51
N THR A 685 11.81 2.87 15.48
CA THR A 685 10.35 2.76 15.50
C THR A 685 9.89 1.93 16.68
N TYR A 686 8.77 2.30 17.29
CA TYR A 686 8.13 1.46 18.30
C TYR A 686 7.35 0.33 17.64
N ALA A 687 7.47 -0.87 18.21
CA ALA A 687 6.86 -2.09 17.70
C ALA A 687 5.54 -2.44 18.39
N ASN A 688 5.09 -1.63 19.34
CA ASN A 688 3.76 -1.69 19.93
C ASN A 688 3.29 -0.32 20.42
N ILE A 689 2.00 -0.20 20.65
CA ILE A 689 1.31 1.05 21.00
C ILE A 689 1.74 1.59 22.36
N ASN A 690 2.03 0.69 23.33
CA ASN A 690 2.52 1.05 24.65
C ASN A 690 3.99 1.47 24.69
N GLN A 691 4.69 1.43 23.54
CA GLN A 691 6.12 1.77 23.41
C GLN A 691 7.03 0.89 24.29
N ALA A 692 6.61 -0.34 24.55
CA ALA A 692 7.38 -1.32 25.32
C ALA A 692 8.55 -1.87 24.48
N TYR A 693 8.29 -2.15 23.22
CA TYR A 693 9.28 -2.65 22.27
C TYR A 693 9.58 -1.63 21.19
N TYR A 694 10.79 -1.67 20.67
CA TYR A 694 11.23 -0.85 19.55
C TYR A 694 12.28 -1.58 18.73
N PHE A 695 12.40 -1.21 17.47
CA PHE A 695 13.52 -1.62 16.62
C PHE A 695 14.43 -0.44 16.36
N ASN A 696 15.73 -0.68 16.38
CA ASN A 696 16.74 0.32 16.07
C ASN A 696 16.61 0.83 14.64
N GLY A 697 17.14 2.03 14.41
CA GLY A 697 17.16 2.61 13.06
C GLY A 697 17.94 1.73 12.09
N HIS A 698 17.50 1.74 10.82
CA HIS A 698 18.10 0.94 9.76
C HIS A 698 18.21 1.72 8.45
N TRP A 699 19.05 1.22 7.56
CA TRP A 699 19.20 1.72 6.21
C TRP A 699 18.55 0.76 5.21
N GLU A 700 17.73 1.28 4.31
CA GLU A 700 17.40 0.61 3.06
C GLU A 700 18.36 1.12 1.99
N THR A 701 19.04 0.23 1.31
CA THR A 701 20.08 0.60 0.36
C THR A 701 19.86 -0.02 -1.00
N PHE A 702 19.97 0.81 -2.02
CA PHE A 702 19.87 0.42 -3.42
C PHE A 702 21.05 0.97 -4.20
N GLY A 703 21.49 0.22 -5.19
CA GLY A 703 22.50 0.68 -6.13
C GLY A 703 22.35 0.03 -7.47
N GLY A 704 22.84 0.67 -8.51
CA GLY A 704 22.71 0.06 -9.82
C GLY A 704 23.52 0.73 -10.93
N LEU A 705 23.52 0.01 -12.06
CA LEU A 705 24.11 0.43 -13.32
C LEU A 705 23.02 0.40 -14.39
N ASN A 706 22.94 1.45 -15.19
CA ASN A 706 22.08 1.51 -16.37
C ASN A 706 22.96 1.76 -17.60
N TRP A 707 22.93 0.83 -18.55
CA TRP A 707 23.72 0.89 -19.76
C TRP A 707 22.84 0.89 -21.00
N GLN A 708 22.88 1.98 -21.77
CA GLN A 708 22.30 2.07 -23.10
C GLN A 708 23.28 1.46 -24.10
N ALA A 709 23.23 0.14 -24.31
CA ALA A 709 24.18 -0.58 -25.17
C ALA A 709 24.13 -0.10 -26.63
N ASN A 710 22.93 0.23 -27.11
CA ASN A 710 22.69 0.89 -28.42
C ASN A 710 21.30 1.59 -28.40
N LYS A 711 20.87 2.16 -29.53
CA LYS A 711 19.58 2.89 -29.61
C LYS A 711 18.34 2.03 -29.27
N ARG A 712 18.46 0.70 -29.34
CA ARG A 712 17.36 -0.24 -29.14
C ARG A 712 17.46 -1.03 -27.83
N LEU A 713 18.68 -1.29 -27.34
CA LEU A 713 18.92 -2.17 -26.18
C LEU A 713 19.44 -1.38 -24.99
N SER A 714 18.72 -1.46 -23.89
CA SER A 714 19.13 -0.97 -22.57
C SER A 714 19.29 -2.16 -21.62
N LEU A 715 20.33 -2.16 -20.80
CA LEU A 715 20.60 -3.17 -19.77
C LEU A 715 20.71 -2.48 -18.42
N GLY A 716 20.23 -3.13 -17.38
CA GLY A 716 20.30 -2.64 -16.01
C GLY A 716 20.72 -3.73 -15.04
N CYS A 717 21.40 -3.32 -13.98
CA CYS A 717 21.66 -4.15 -12.82
C CYS A 717 21.28 -3.31 -11.60
N THR A 718 20.47 -3.87 -10.71
CA THR A 718 20.06 -3.24 -9.45
C THR A 718 20.40 -4.17 -8.30
N VAL A 719 21.00 -3.63 -7.24
CA VAL A 719 21.23 -4.34 -6.00
C VAL A 719 20.36 -3.71 -4.92
N VAL A 720 19.50 -4.51 -4.30
CA VAL A 720 18.65 -4.12 -3.16
C VAL A 720 19.32 -4.61 -1.89
N ASN A 721 19.32 -3.77 -0.85
CA ASN A 721 19.97 -4.04 0.43
C ASN A 721 21.45 -4.41 0.26
N PHE A 722 22.20 -3.56 -0.46
CA PHE A 722 23.62 -3.87 -0.76
C PHE A 722 24.52 -3.82 0.48
N LEU A 723 24.09 -3.19 1.59
CA LEU A 723 24.77 -3.30 2.88
C LEU A 723 24.47 -4.63 3.60
N ASN A 724 23.59 -5.45 3.03
CA ASN A 724 23.16 -6.73 3.59
C ASN A 724 22.72 -6.63 5.05
N GLN A 725 21.99 -5.59 5.39
CA GLN A 725 21.44 -5.43 6.74
C GLN A 725 20.35 -6.47 6.97
N THR A 726 20.47 -7.17 8.06
CA THR A 726 19.44 -8.06 8.59
C THR A 726 18.75 -7.39 9.79
N GLY A 727 17.46 -7.61 9.97
CA GLY A 727 16.73 -7.01 11.09
C GLY A 727 15.24 -7.29 11.01
N ALA A 728 14.55 -6.90 12.06
CA ALA A 728 13.10 -6.91 12.13
C ALA A 728 12.55 -5.49 12.04
N LYS A 729 11.28 -5.37 11.63
CA LYS A 729 10.52 -4.13 11.56
C LYS A 729 9.04 -4.39 11.83
N GLY A 730 8.26 -3.31 11.89
CA GLY A 730 6.82 -3.41 12.10
C GLY A 730 6.44 -3.70 13.54
N SER A 731 5.28 -4.32 13.75
CA SER A 731 4.77 -4.68 15.06
C SER A 731 5.27 -6.06 15.52
N ILE A 732 5.30 -6.27 16.84
CA ILE A 732 5.53 -7.57 17.46
C ILE A 732 4.17 -8.15 17.85
N ALA A 733 3.86 -9.32 17.33
CA ALA A 733 2.59 -9.99 17.55
C ALA A 733 2.35 -10.32 19.03
N GLY A 734 1.13 -10.06 19.51
CA GLY A 734 0.72 -10.33 20.90
C GLY A 734 1.31 -9.39 21.96
N ALA A 735 1.96 -8.29 21.53
CA ALA A 735 2.64 -7.35 22.42
C ALA A 735 1.79 -6.14 22.83
N GLU A 736 0.54 -6.06 22.43
CA GLU A 736 -0.30 -4.85 22.59
C GLU A 736 -0.52 -4.48 24.06
N LEU A 737 -0.70 -5.46 24.93
CA LEU A 737 -0.91 -5.23 26.37
C LEU A 737 0.40 -5.06 27.16
N ILE A 738 1.54 -5.42 26.59
CA ILE A 738 2.83 -5.33 27.31
C ILE A 738 3.20 -3.85 27.54
N THR A 739 3.49 -3.51 28.77
CA THR A 739 3.88 -2.17 29.21
C THR A 739 5.39 -1.95 29.14
N LYS A 740 5.83 -0.69 29.22
CA LYS A 740 7.26 -0.35 29.27
C LYS A 740 7.96 -0.95 30.49
N ASP A 741 7.26 -1.05 31.62
CA ASP A 741 7.84 -1.57 32.86
C ASP A 741 8.05 -3.08 32.77
N GLU A 742 7.11 -3.81 32.21
CA GLU A 742 7.25 -5.24 31.95
C GLU A 742 8.34 -5.56 30.93
N ALA A 743 8.53 -4.68 29.94
CA ALA A 743 9.52 -4.90 28.89
C ALA A 743 10.98 -4.62 29.33
N LYS A 744 11.21 -3.93 30.44
CA LYS A 744 12.56 -3.55 30.90
C LYS A 744 13.48 -4.76 31.17
N ASP A 745 12.90 -5.84 31.64
CA ASP A 745 13.62 -7.07 32.01
C ASP A 745 13.67 -8.10 30.89
N ILE A 746 13.03 -7.79 29.74
CA ILE A 746 12.98 -8.70 28.60
C ILE A 746 14.30 -8.61 27.82
N LYS A 747 15.04 -9.73 27.83
CA LYS A 747 16.32 -9.89 27.12
C LYS A 747 16.40 -11.26 26.47
N ASP A 748 17.00 -11.29 25.27
CA ASP A 748 17.23 -12.51 24.48
C ASP A 748 15.96 -13.37 24.34
N GLN A 749 14.80 -12.71 24.16
CA GLN A 749 13.50 -13.37 24.04
C GLN A 749 13.18 -13.68 22.57
N LEU A 750 12.70 -14.91 22.33
CA LEU A 750 12.15 -15.29 21.02
C LEU A 750 10.85 -14.53 20.78
N MET A 751 10.77 -13.87 19.62
CA MET A 751 9.61 -13.12 19.15
C MET A 751 9.37 -13.41 17.68
N THR A 752 8.21 -12.99 17.18
CA THR A 752 7.85 -13.10 15.77
C THR A 752 7.37 -11.76 15.24
N GLY A 753 7.86 -11.36 14.09
CA GLY A 753 7.49 -10.12 13.42
C GLY A 753 7.98 -10.04 11.98
N SER A 754 7.78 -8.90 11.33
CA SER A 754 8.26 -8.66 9.97
C SER A 754 9.79 -8.45 9.93
N TYR A 755 10.38 -8.63 8.77
CA TYR A 755 11.83 -8.54 8.56
C TYR A 755 12.19 -7.61 7.40
N LEU A 756 13.46 -7.20 7.35
CA LEU A 756 14.02 -6.45 6.22
C LEU A 756 14.22 -7.39 5.03
N ARG A 757 13.95 -6.89 3.81
CA ARG A 757 14.20 -7.64 2.57
C ARG A 757 15.68 -8.02 2.49
N PRO A 758 16.03 -9.29 2.19
CA PRO A 758 17.43 -9.73 2.08
C PRO A 758 18.11 -9.10 0.87
N PHE A 759 19.46 -9.14 0.88
CA PHE A 759 20.29 -8.76 -0.27
C PHE A 759 19.76 -9.40 -1.56
N THR A 760 19.50 -8.58 -2.58
CA THR A 760 18.92 -9.03 -3.85
C THR A 760 19.64 -8.38 -5.01
N VAL A 761 20.08 -9.18 -6.00
CA VAL A 761 20.63 -8.68 -7.28
C VAL A 761 19.60 -8.91 -8.37
N GLU A 762 19.23 -7.84 -9.06
CA GLU A 762 18.23 -7.84 -10.15
C GLU A 762 18.90 -7.40 -11.47
N PHE A 763 18.55 -8.05 -12.56
CA PHE A 763 18.99 -7.69 -13.90
C PHE A 763 17.80 -7.37 -14.77
N THR A 764 17.91 -6.32 -15.57
CA THR A 764 16.88 -5.88 -16.50
C THR A 764 17.44 -5.74 -17.91
N ALA A 765 16.62 -6.06 -18.90
CA ALA A 765 16.88 -5.80 -20.30
C ALA A 765 15.63 -5.20 -20.94
N SER A 766 15.80 -4.13 -21.73
CA SER A 766 14.73 -3.49 -22.48
C SER A 766 15.13 -3.37 -23.94
N LEU A 767 14.31 -3.95 -24.82
CA LEU A 767 14.50 -3.92 -26.27
C LEU A 767 13.38 -3.09 -26.91
N LYS A 768 13.77 -2.06 -27.65
CA LYS A 768 12.86 -1.21 -28.46
C LYS A 768 13.00 -1.58 -29.95
N PHE A 769 11.91 -1.72 -30.66
CA PHE A 769 11.90 -2.09 -32.08
C PHE A 769 10.77 -1.42 -32.88
#